data_7e991b7e5cec22e363bab16b4eb69c28
#
_entry.id   7e991b7e5cec22e363bab16b4eb69c28
#
_cell.length_a   1.000
_cell.length_b   1.000
_cell.length_c   1.000
_cell.angle_alpha   90.00
_cell.angle_beta   90.00
_cell.angle_gamma   90.00
#
_symmetry.space_group_name_H-M   'P 1'
#
loop_
_entity.id
_entity.type
_entity.pdbx_description
1 polymer ?
#
loop_
_entity_poly.entity_id
_entity_poly.type
_entity_poly.pdbx_seq_one_letter_code
_entity_poly.pdbx_strand_id
1 'polypeptide(L)'
;MTTVTPLVEGGDFPLKAVVGEQIPLSAKVFREGHDAVNANVVLTDPAGGEHVVPLTRTNEGLSLWETTIVADREGDWTYRVEGWSDPYGTWEHDATIKVEAGVDVDLMLEEGARVLERALNQERPESAQRLLRDAIAALRDEDRPPAARLAAGTAPEVVREFAQRPLREHVSPSPDYPWLVERQRALYGAWYEFFPRSEGCYYDEATGEWVTGTLRTAAKRLPAVADMGFDVIYLTPIHPIGTINRKGPNNTLNAGPKDPGSPYAIGSKDGGHDAIEPTLGTFEDFDFFVAEAERLGLEVAMDIALQCAPDHPWVTSHPEWFTTRADGTIAYAENPPKKYQDIYPLNFDNDPAGIYAEMRRMVQVWIDHGVKIFRVDNPHTKPVEFWQWLITDVAQTHPDVIWLAEAFTKPAMMATLAKVGFQQSYTYYAWRNERWELEEYMEELSTQTADYMRPSFWPTTHDILTPYMQYGGPAAWKVRAALAATLVPTYGIYTGYELLESVPRPGVEEQIDNEKYEFKNRRWEDYAPGGPKEGQLWMADYLRTLNEIRAAHPALHWLRNWRKQSANDENVMCFSKRHVDGGRDDTIIVVANLDPHTTRETWIHLDMPELGLGWNDGFVAKDLITGESWQWGQHNFVRVGRDAEPVHIIHVRRF
;
A
#
# COMPACT_ATOMS: atom_id res chain seq x y z
N MET A 1 24.48 -0.39 21.16
CA MET A 1 23.51 -0.63 20.08
C MET A 1 23.44 0.58 19.18
N THR A 2 23.36 0.37 17.86
CA THR A 2 23.26 1.42 16.83
C THR A 2 22.42 0.92 15.67
N THR A 3 21.95 1.85 14.83
CA THR A 3 21.33 1.53 13.53
C THR A 3 20.15 0.56 13.64
N VAL A 4 19.10 0.96 14.37
CA VAL A 4 17.83 0.24 14.35
C VAL A 4 17.12 0.58 13.03
N THR A 5 16.57 -0.42 12.34
CA THR A 5 15.81 -0.30 11.09
C THR A 5 14.59 -1.24 11.18
N PRO A 6 13.39 -0.82 10.78
CA PRO A 6 13.06 0.47 10.17
C PRO A 6 12.95 1.62 11.18
N LEU A 7 13.25 2.85 10.71
CA LEU A 7 12.99 4.10 11.45
C LEU A 7 12.61 5.19 10.46
N VAL A 8 11.48 5.82 10.68
CA VAL A 8 11.02 6.94 9.86
C VAL A 8 11.50 8.24 10.50
N GLU A 9 12.38 8.99 9.82
CA GLU A 9 13.02 10.24 10.32
C GLU A 9 13.54 10.11 11.77
N GLY A 10 14.28 9.02 12.02
CA GLY A 10 14.84 8.79 13.36
C GLY A 10 13.83 8.41 14.44
N GLY A 11 12.58 8.19 14.09
CA GLY A 11 11.48 7.89 15.00
C GLY A 11 10.51 9.06 15.24
N ASP A 12 10.69 10.19 14.52
CA ASP A 12 9.79 11.36 14.61
C ASP A 12 8.41 11.07 13.99
N PHE A 13 8.35 10.13 13.03
CA PHE A 13 7.10 9.64 12.44
C PHE A 13 6.93 8.14 12.69
N PRO A 14 5.68 7.65 12.75
CA PRO A 14 5.45 6.23 12.96
C PRO A 14 5.87 5.39 11.75
N LEU A 15 6.45 4.22 12.02
CA LEU A 15 6.43 3.11 11.09
C LEU A 15 4.97 2.77 10.79
N LYS A 16 4.61 2.62 9.51
CA LYS A 16 3.26 2.23 9.12
C LYS A 16 3.19 0.78 8.72
N ALA A 17 2.17 0.09 9.18
CA ALA A 17 1.85 -1.27 8.78
C ALA A 17 0.33 -1.50 8.78
N VAL A 18 -0.09 -2.65 8.28
CA VAL A 18 -1.43 -3.17 8.48
C VAL A 18 -1.36 -4.47 9.28
N VAL A 19 -2.50 -4.88 9.84
CA VAL A 19 -2.60 -6.14 10.59
C VAL A 19 -2.08 -7.31 9.77
N GLY A 20 -1.17 -8.10 10.35
CA GLY A 20 -0.56 -9.27 9.72
C GLY A 20 0.61 -8.97 8.77
N GLU A 21 0.96 -7.72 8.54
CA GLU A 21 2.10 -7.37 7.70
C GLU A 21 3.43 -7.78 8.36
N GLN A 22 4.26 -8.47 7.60
CA GLN A 22 5.58 -8.92 8.03
C GLN A 22 6.60 -7.82 7.80
N ILE A 23 7.09 -7.21 8.90
CA ILE A 23 8.05 -6.11 8.85
C ILE A 23 9.44 -6.64 9.22
N PRO A 24 10.43 -6.60 8.31
CA PRO A 24 11.81 -6.93 8.64
C PRO A 24 12.39 -5.87 9.59
N LEU A 25 12.96 -6.31 10.70
CA LEU A 25 13.61 -5.45 11.68
C LEU A 25 15.05 -5.88 11.86
N SER A 26 15.96 -4.93 11.86
CA SER A 26 17.38 -5.16 12.13
C SER A 26 17.97 -4.14 13.09
N ALA A 27 19.04 -4.54 13.78
CA ALA A 27 19.84 -3.67 14.62
C ALA A 27 21.29 -4.11 14.66
N LYS A 28 22.22 -3.19 14.90
CA LYS A 28 23.61 -3.52 15.21
C LYS A 28 23.81 -3.52 16.72
N VAL A 29 24.09 -4.71 17.28
CA VAL A 29 24.28 -4.89 18.72
C VAL A 29 25.68 -5.47 18.99
N PHE A 30 26.44 -4.76 19.77
CA PHE A 30 27.82 -5.10 20.13
C PHE A 30 28.19 -4.49 21.49
N ARG A 31 29.25 -4.99 22.10
CA ARG A 31 29.86 -4.45 23.32
C ARG A 31 31.38 -4.49 23.21
N GLU A 32 32.05 -3.84 24.17
CA GLU A 32 33.49 -3.96 24.39
C GLU A 32 33.84 -5.35 24.95
N GLY A 33 35.07 -5.80 24.68
CA GLY A 33 35.58 -7.11 25.13
C GLY A 33 35.13 -8.25 24.23
N HIS A 34 35.14 -9.47 24.80
CA HIS A 34 34.87 -10.72 24.07
C HIS A 34 33.61 -11.44 24.57
N ASP A 35 32.94 -10.90 25.57
CA ASP A 35 31.72 -11.50 26.13
C ASP A 35 30.60 -11.56 25.09
N ALA A 36 29.82 -12.62 25.15
CA ALA A 36 28.65 -12.78 24.31
C ALA A 36 27.61 -11.69 24.57
N VAL A 37 27.04 -11.20 23.50
CA VAL A 37 25.86 -10.32 23.52
C VAL A 37 24.71 -11.01 22.83
N ASN A 38 23.50 -10.60 23.20
CA ASN A 38 22.29 -11.04 22.52
C ASN A 38 21.30 -9.88 22.44
N ALA A 39 20.22 -10.04 21.69
CA ALA A 39 19.26 -8.99 21.45
C ALA A 39 17.83 -9.51 21.27
N ASN A 40 16.87 -8.66 21.64
CA ASN A 40 15.46 -8.86 21.35
C ASN A 40 14.79 -7.53 21.00
N VAL A 41 13.64 -7.60 20.35
CA VAL A 41 12.73 -6.47 20.25
C VAL A 41 11.57 -6.68 21.21
N VAL A 42 11.15 -5.62 21.87
CA VAL A 42 9.94 -5.57 22.68
C VAL A 42 8.90 -4.76 21.91
N LEU A 43 7.77 -5.38 21.63
CA LEU A 43 6.61 -4.75 21.01
C LEU A 43 5.62 -4.43 22.13
N THR A 44 5.16 -3.20 22.19
CA THR A 44 4.09 -2.80 23.13
C THR A 44 2.81 -2.59 22.33
N ASP A 45 1.78 -3.36 22.64
CA ASP A 45 0.50 -3.28 21.97
C ASP A 45 -0.33 -2.06 22.43
N PRO A 46 -1.42 -1.69 21.74
CA PRO A 46 -2.27 -0.55 22.10
C PRO A 46 -2.91 -0.64 23.51
N ALA A 47 -2.96 -1.83 24.10
CA ALA A 47 -3.45 -2.04 25.47
C ALA A 47 -2.32 -1.95 26.52
N GLY A 48 -1.07 -1.78 26.10
CA GLY A 48 0.11 -1.71 26.97
C GLY A 48 0.74 -3.08 27.27
N GLY A 49 0.32 -4.14 26.60
CA GLY A 49 0.91 -5.47 26.72
C GLY A 49 2.25 -5.56 25.99
N GLU A 50 3.27 -6.11 26.64
CA GLU A 50 4.59 -6.29 26.04
C GLU A 50 4.77 -7.70 25.47
N HIS A 51 5.30 -7.76 24.24
CA HIS A 51 5.62 -9.00 23.51
C HIS A 51 7.09 -9.00 23.12
N VAL A 52 7.84 -9.97 23.60
CA VAL A 52 9.29 -10.07 23.34
C VAL A 52 9.55 -11.01 22.17
N VAL A 53 10.24 -10.51 21.15
CA VAL A 53 10.66 -11.28 19.98
C VAL A 53 12.19 -11.30 19.92
N PRO A 54 12.84 -12.48 19.94
CA PRO A 54 14.30 -12.57 19.86
C PRO A 54 14.79 -12.14 18.46
N LEU A 55 15.97 -11.51 18.44
CA LEU A 55 16.72 -11.28 17.21
C LEU A 55 17.74 -12.39 16.99
N THR A 56 17.99 -12.70 15.74
CA THR A 56 19.04 -13.65 15.33
C THR A 56 20.23 -12.89 14.77
N ARG A 57 21.44 -13.24 15.18
CA ARG A 57 22.66 -12.66 14.61
C ARG A 57 22.91 -13.26 13.23
N THR A 58 22.65 -12.48 12.18
CA THR A 58 22.77 -12.92 10.77
C THR A 58 24.13 -12.61 10.17
N ASN A 59 24.84 -11.61 10.71
CA ASN A 59 26.19 -11.28 10.27
C ASN A 59 27.06 -10.87 11.46
N GLU A 60 27.99 -11.76 11.82
CA GLU A 60 28.90 -11.54 12.96
C GLU A 60 29.87 -10.39 12.70
N GLY A 61 30.46 -10.33 11.51
CA GLY A 61 31.46 -9.30 11.16
C GLY A 61 30.87 -7.88 11.14
N LEU A 62 29.56 -7.75 10.91
CA LEU A 62 28.83 -6.47 10.94
C LEU A 62 28.06 -6.27 12.24
N SER A 63 28.11 -7.21 13.19
CA SER A 63 27.28 -7.22 14.41
C SER A 63 25.79 -7.03 14.13
N LEU A 64 25.31 -7.59 13.01
CA LEU A 64 23.93 -7.41 12.53
C LEU A 64 23.03 -8.48 13.13
N TRP A 65 21.92 -8.02 13.67
CA TRP A 65 20.86 -8.84 14.27
C TRP A 65 19.54 -8.53 13.58
N GLU A 66 18.76 -9.55 13.27
CA GLU A 66 17.55 -9.42 12.46
C GLU A 66 16.42 -10.28 13.02
N THR A 67 15.20 -9.83 12.79
CA THR A 67 13.95 -10.56 13.01
C THR A 67 12.84 -10.01 12.13
N THR A 68 11.67 -10.63 12.18
CA THR A 68 10.45 -10.11 11.57
C THR A 68 9.44 -9.81 12.68
N ILE A 69 8.85 -8.63 12.67
CA ILE A 69 7.79 -8.25 13.59
C ILE A 69 6.45 -8.22 12.87
N VAL A 70 5.39 -8.60 13.59
CA VAL A 70 4.01 -8.66 13.06
C VAL A 70 3.08 -8.19 14.16
N ALA A 71 2.16 -7.29 13.83
CA ALA A 71 1.07 -6.88 14.72
C ALA A 71 -0.20 -7.68 14.42
N ASP A 72 -0.91 -8.10 15.45
CA ASP A 72 -2.12 -8.91 15.37
C ASP A 72 -3.42 -8.10 15.43
N ARG A 73 -3.33 -6.78 15.69
CA ARG A 73 -4.46 -5.85 15.82
C ARG A 73 -4.10 -4.43 15.42
N GLU A 74 -5.11 -3.66 15.07
CA GLU A 74 -5.01 -2.23 14.75
C GLU A 74 -4.70 -1.40 15.99
N GLY A 75 -4.10 -0.22 15.77
CA GLY A 75 -3.86 0.80 16.77
C GLY A 75 -2.40 1.27 16.83
N ASP A 76 -2.12 2.08 17.86
CA ASP A 76 -0.81 2.65 18.12
C ASP A 76 0.04 1.66 18.93
N TRP A 77 0.99 1.05 18.26
CA TRP A 77 2.03 0.20 18.84
C TRP A 77 3.31 1.00 19.06
N THR A 78 4.21 0.46 19.86
CA THR A 78 5.61 0.87 19.88
C THR A 78 6.52 -0.35 19.80
N TYR A 79 7.76 -0.13 19.37
CA TYR A 79 8.81 -1.15 19.42
C TYR A 79 10.11 -0.54 19.92
N ARG A 80 10.86 -1.32 20.70
CA ARG A 80 12.23 -0.99 21.12
C ARG A 80 13.12 -2.21 20.99
N VAL A 81 14.37 -2.00 20.64
CA VAL A 81 15.37 -3.05 20.64
C VAL A 81 16.12 -3.02 21.97
N GLU A 82 16.33 -4.18 22.57
CA GLU A 82 17.12 -4.35 23.76
C GLU A 82 18.34 -5.21 23.43
N GLY A 83 19.55 -4.66 23.62
CA GLY A 83 20.79 -5.41 23.63
C GLY A 83 21.20 -5.74 25.06
N TRP A 84 21.73 -6.93 25.31
CA TRP A 84 22.08 -7.38 26.65
C TRP A 84 23.28 -8.32 26.63
N SER A 85 24.01 -8.39 27.77
CA SER A 85 25.09 -9.34 27.97
C SER A 85 24.51 -10.72 28.23
N ASP A 86 25.06 -11.73 27.55
CA ASP A 86 24.66 -13.13 27.67
C ASP A 86 25.68 -13.93 28.49
N PRO A 87 25.53 -14.00 29.83
CA PRO A 87 26.46 -14.74 30.66
C PRO A 87 26.49 -16.24 30.38
N TYR A 88 25.33 -16.81 29.95
CA TYR A 88 25.30 -18.21 29.62
C TYR A 88 26.05 -18.48 28.29
N GLY A 89 25.81 -17.70 27.26
CA GLY A 89 26.51 -17.83 26.00
C GLY A 89 28.02 -17.56 26.13
N THR A 90 28.43 -16.59 26.98
CA THR A 90 29.84 -16.35 27.29
C THR A 90 30.45 -17.55 27.95
N TRP A 91 29.84 -18.09 29.00
CA TRP A 91 30.30 -19.27 29.71
C TRP A 91 30.38 -20.51 28.80
N GLU A 92 29.31 -20.78 28.04
CA GLU A 92 29.23 -21.95 27.14
C GLU A 92 30.40 -21.96 26.16
N HIS A 93 30.67 -20.81 25.54
CA HIS A 93 31.76 -20.64 24.60
C HIS A 93 33.12 -20.89 25.26
N ASP A 94 33.42 -20.21 26.36
CA ASP A 94 34.68 -20.26 27.03
C ASP A 94 34.93 -21.63 27.67
N ALA A 95 33.93 -22.21 28.34
CA ALA A 95 34.00 -23.51 28.95
C ALA A 95 34.25 -24.62 27.93
N THR A 96 33.61 -24.56 26.76
CA THR A 96 33.77 -25.53 25.70
C THR A 96 35.23 -25.55 25.23
N ILE A 97 35.83 -24.40 24.96
CA ILE A 97 37.21 -24.28 24.50
C ILE A 97 38.20 -24.68 25.59
N LYS A 98 38.02 -24.18 26.81
CA LYS A 98 38.96 -24.40 27.90
C LYS A 98 38.98 -25.82 28.44
N VAL A 99 37.79 -26.44 28.58
CA VAL A 99 37.66 -27.80 29.06
C VAL A 99 38.28 -28.78 28.04
N GLU A 100 38.05 -28.55 26.73
CA GLU A 100 38.69 -29.32 25.66
C GLU A 100 40.22 -29.18 25.69
N ALA A 101 40.72 -27.98 25.94
CA ALA A 101 42.15 -27.67 26.07
C ALA A 101 42.78 -28.12 27.41
N GLY A 102 41.97 -28.59 28.39
CA GLY A 102 42.44 -28.93 29.72
C GLY A 102 42.91 -27.73 30.55
N VAL A 103 42.42 -26.55 30.27
CA VAL A 103 42.76 -25.28 30.94
C VAL A 103 41.62 -24.84 31.85
N ASP A 104 41.92 -24.50 33.09
CA ASP A 104 40.96 -23.98 34.10
C ASP A 104 39.69 -24.86 34.26
N VAL A 105 39.78 -26.17 34.06
CA VAL A 105 38.64 -27.05 33.89
C VAL A 105 37.65 -26.96 35.05
N ASP A 106 38.09 -27.17 36.28
CA ASP A 106 37.17 -27.13 37.45
C ASP A 106 36.61 -25.73 37.70
N LEU A 107 37.42 -24.68 37.37
CA LEU A 107 36.94 -23.31 37.47
C LEU A 107 35.81 -23.05 36.47
N MET A 108 35.94 -23.46 35.21
CA MET A 108 34.92 -23.31 34.19
C MET A 108 33.61 -24.05 34.53
N LEU A 109 33.72 -25.23 35.10
CA LEU A 109 32.55 -26.03 35.51
C LEU A 109 31.83 -25.39 36.71
N GLU A 110 32.56 -24.86 37.70
CA GLU A 110 31.97 -24.10 38.82
C GLU A 110 31.35 -22.75 38.34
N GLU A 111 32.03 -22.03 37.43
CA GLU A 111 31.44 -20.80 36.87
C GLU A 111 30.12 -21.12 36.15
N GLY A 112 30.02 -22.22 35.41
CA GLY A 112 28.79 -22.68 34.80
C GLY A 112 27.69 -22.95 35.84
N ALA A 113 28.02 -23.68 36.90
CA ALA A 113 27.10 -23.92 37.98
C ALA A 113 26.56 -22.61 38.58
N ARG A 114 27.39 -21.60 38.75
CA ARG A 114 26.96 -20.27 39.25
C ARG A 114 26.13 -19.50 38.26
N VAL A 115 26.39 -19.58 36.95
CA VAL A 115 25.52 -19.00 35.91
C VAL A 115 24.14 -19.61 35.96
N LEU A 116 24.04 -20.95 36.06
CA LEU A 116 22.77 -21.65 36.18
C LEU A 116 22.05 -21.32 37.49
N GLU A 117 22.76 -21.15 38.62
CA GLU A 117 22.21 -20.71 39.90
C GLU A 117 21.59 -19.30 39.81
N ARG A 118 22.25 -18.38 39.13
CA ARG A 118 21.68 -17.03 38.90
C ARG A 118 20.38 -17.11 38.12
N ALA A 119 20.30 -18.01 37.13
CA ALA A 119 19.08 -18.23 36.36
C ALA A 119 17.94 -18.84 37.20
N LEU A 120 18.26 -19.65 38.21
CA LEU A 120 17.26 -20.16 39.16
C LEU A 120 16.64 -19.10 40.08
N ASN A 121 17.29 -17.96 40.25
CA ASN A 121 16.74 -16.81 41.01
C ASN A 121 15.68 -16.02 40.21
N GLN A 122 15.50 -16.36 38.95
CA GLN A 122 14.44 -15.79 38.11
C GLN A 122 13.20 -16.71 38.15
N GLU A 123 12.03 -16.13 37.89
CA GLU A 123 10.79 -16.91 37.78
C GLU A 123 10.86 -17.87 36.59
N ARG A 124 10.71 -19.16 36.86
CA ARG A 124 10.77 -20.24 35.87
C ARG A 124 9.78 -21.36 36.21
N PRO A 125 9.22 -22.06 35.23
CA PRO A 125 8.39 -23.25 35.47
C PRO A 125 9.17 -24.30 36.30
N GLU A 126 8.45 -25.09 37.11
CA GLU A 126 9.07 -26.11 37.96
C GLU A 126 9.93 -27.12 37.18
N SER A 127 9.50 -27.49 35.95
CA SER A 127 10.28 -28.34 35.07
C SER A 127 11.63 -27.77 34.69
N ALA A 128 11.68 -26.46 34.37
CA ALA A 128 12.91 -25.74 34.05
C ALA A 128 13.81 -25.60 35.28
N GLN A 129 13.23 -25.29 36.45
CA GLN A 129 13.98 -25.25 37.70
C GLN A 129 14.64 -26.59 38.03
N ARG A 130 13.92 -27.69 37.81
CA ARG A 130 14.44 -29.06 38.00
C ARG A 130 15.60 -29.31 37.05
N LEU A 131 15.42 -29.04 35.76
CA LEU A 131 16.44 -29.18 34.72
C LEU A 131 17.73 -28.46 35.10
N LEU A 132 17.62 -27.20 35.53
CA LEU A 132 18.79 -26.41 35.93
C LEU A 132 19.46 -26.93 37.20
N ARG A 133 18.68 -27.40 38.21
CA ARG A 133 19.26 -28.01 39.42
C ARG A 133 20.03 -29.30 39.10
N ASP A 134 19.49 -30.14 38.21
CA ASP A 134 20.14 -31.38 37.78
C ASP A 134 21.43 -31.07 37.02
N ALA A 135 21.41 -30.08 36.15
CA ALA A 135 22.61 -29.61 35.43
C ALA A 135 23.68 -29.04 36.39
N ILE A 136 23.29 -28.24 37.38
CA ILE A 136 24.21 -27.70 38.41
C ILE A 136 24.83 -28.83 39.21
N ALA A 137 24.03 -29.82 39.65
CA ALA A 137 24.55 -30.97 40.36
C ALA A 137 25.56 -31.76 39.53
N ALA A 138 25.28 -31.96 38.25
CA ALA A 138 26.15 -32.65 37.32
C ALA A 138 27.45 -31.91 37.03
N LEU A 139 27.41 -30.58 36.91
CA LEU A 139 28.59 -29.72 36.75
C LEU A 139 29.57 -29.81 37.95
N ARG A 140 29.03 -30.00 39.15
CA ARG A 140 29.79 -30.14 40.40
C ARG A 140 30.17 -31.59 40.79
N ASP A 141 29.71 -32.59 40.05
CA ASP A 141 29.94 -34.01 40.33
C ASP A 141 31.34 -34.41 39.89
N GLU A 142 32.30 -34.37 40.83
CA GLU A 142 33.74 -34.69 40.59
C GLU A 142 33.96 -36.17 40.21
N ASP A 143 33.01 -37.04 40.46
CA ASP A 143 33.09 -38.45 40.04
C ASP A 143 32.86 -38.63 38.53
N ARG A 144 32.40 -37.59 37.85
CA ARG A 144 32.21 -37.58 36.38
C ARG A 144 33.43 -36.98 35.65
N PRO A 145 33.75 -37.51 34.46
CA PRO A 145 34.75 -36.90 33.62
C PRO A 145 34.34 -35.43 33.25
N PRO A 146 35.29 -34.49 33.13
CA PRO A 146 35.02 -33.09 32.84
C PRO A 146 34.12 -32.87 31.62
N ALA A 147 34.35 -33.62 30.53
CA ALA A 147 33.52 -33.52 29.33
C ALA A 147 32.04 -33.92 29.59
N ALA A 148 31.80 -34.90 30.46
CA ALA A 148 30.41 -35.31 30.82
C ALA A 148 29.76 -34.29 31.77
N ARG A 149 30.53 -33.63 32.62
CA ARG A 149 30.08 -32.51 33.46
C ARG A 149 29.67 -31.32 32.60
N LEU A 150 30.52 -30.90 31.68
CA LEU A 150 30.26 -29.83 30.73
C LEU A 150 28.99 -30.13 29.87
N ALA A 151 28.91 -31.36 29.32
CA ALA A 151 27.79 -31.77 28.50
C ALA A 151 26.41 -31.69 29.22
N ALA A 152 26.38 -31.81 30.56
CA ALA A 152 25.16 -31.61 31.31
C ALA A 152 24.74 -30.13 31.38
N GLY A 153 25.70 -29.22 31.51
CA GLY A 153 25.44 -27.76 31.53
C GLY A 153 25.14 -27.18 30.17
N THR A 154 25.58 -27.86 29.10
CA THR A 154 25.34 -27.47 27.68
C THR A 154 24.37 -28.40 26.95
N ALA A 155 23.60 -29.19 27.69
CA ALA A 155 22.62 -30.09 27.10
C ALA A 155 21.58 -29.33 26.25
N PRO A 156 21.08 -29.90 25.14
CA PRO A 156 20.12 -29.24 24.25
C PRO A 156 18.88 -28.68 24.97
N GLU A 157 18.46 -29.34 26.07
CA GLU A 157 17.36 -28.91 26.92
C GLU A 157 17.69 -27.62 27.70
N VAL A 158 18.94 -27.50 28.20
CA VAL A 158 19.43 -26.32 28.91
C VAL A 158 19.60 -25.17 27.94
N VAL A 159 20.21 -25.41 26.78
CA VAL A 159 20.34 -24.43 25.71
C VAL A 159 18.97 -23.87 25.30
N ARG A 160 17.97 -24.74 25.09
CA ARG A 160 16.59 -24.31 24.77
C ARG A 160 15.95 -23.49 25.89
N GLU A 161 16.19 -23.84 27.16
CA GLU A 161 15.69 -23.06 28.29
C GLU A 161 16.28 -21.65 28.29
N PHE A 162 17.58 -21.48 28.05
CA PHE A 162 18.21 -20.17 27.94
C PHE A 162 17.80 -19.41 26.67
N ALA A 163 17.48 -20.08 25.59
CA ALA A 163 16.92 -19.47 24.40
C ALA A 163 15.50 -18.90 24.66
N GLN A 164 14.70 -19.60 25.47
CA GLN A 164 13.34 -19.16 25.81
C GLN A 164 13.29 -18.13 26.95
N ARG A 165 14.15 -18.30 27.96
CA ARG A 165 14.23 -17.49 29.17
C ARG A 165 15.69 -17.15 29.48
N PRO A 166 16.31 -16.26 28.71
CA PRO A 166 17.70 -15.90 28.85
C PRO A 166 17.99 -15.22 30.20
N LEU A 167 19.20 -15.44 30.73
CA LEU A 167 19.75 -14.63 31.82
C LEU A 167 20.31 -13.34 31.20
N ARG A 168 19.52 -12.26 31.27
CA ARG A 168 19.88 -10.98 30.66
C ARG A 168 20.53 -10.06 31.67
N GLU A 169 21.76 -9.62 31.38
CA GLU A 169 22.47 -8.67 32.21
C GLU A 169 22.83 -7.41 31.40
N HIS A 170 22.96 -6.28 32.07
CA HIS A 170 23.30 -5.00 31.45
C HIS A 170 22.40 -4.65 30.26
N VAL A 171 21.09 -4.82 30.42
CA VAL A 171 20.14 -4.53 29.36
C VAL A 171 20.20 -3.05 28.98
N SER A 172 20.41 -2.79 27.69
CA SER A 172 20.49 -1.46 27.10
C SER A 172 19.38 -1.30 26.06
N PRO A 173 18.26 -0.62 26.40
CA PRO A 173 17.18 -0.41 25.45
C PRO A 173 17.48 0.75 24.49
N SER A 174 16.91 0.69 23.29
CA SER A 174 16.69 1.88 22.46
C SER A 174 15.56 2.75 23.03
N PRO A 175 15.30 3.93 22.46
CA PRO A 175 14.00 4.58 22.63
C PRO A 175 12.85 3.68 22.16
N ASP A 176 11.65 3.93 22.66
CA ASP A 176 10.43 3.38 22.10
C ASP A 176 10.09 4.14 20.80
N TYR A 177 9.98 3.41 19.70
CA TYR A 177 9.68 3.97 18.39
C TYR A 177 8.20 3.77 18.05
N PRO A 178 7.51 4.76 17.49
CA PRO A 178 6.10 4.65 17.19
C PRO A 178 5.85 3.73 15.98
N TRP A 179 4.79 2.94 16.07
CA TRP A 179 4.34 2.01 15.04
C TRP A 179 2.83 2.05 14.91
N LEU A 180 2.34 2.65 13.82
CA LEU A 180 0.91 2.72 13.50
C LEU A 180 0.50 1.49 12.70
N VAL A 181 -0.44 0.72 13.24
CA VAL A 181 -1.00 -0.46 12.58
C VAL A 181 -2.46 -0.19 12.20
N GLU A 182 -2.74 -0.26 10.92
CA GLU A 182 -4.02 0.09 10.35
C GLU A 182 -4.75 -1.13 9.77
N ARG A 183 -6.02 -0.94 9.41
CA ARG A 183 -6.82 -1.99 8.76
C ARG A 183 -6.22 -2.38 7.40
N GLN A 184 -6.42 -3.63 6.97
CA GLN A 184 -5.83 -4.13 5.73
C GLN A 184 -6.16 -3.31 4.48
N ARG A 185 -7.33 -2.66 4.42
CA ARG A 185 -7.74 -1.80 3.30
C ARG A 185 -6.79 -0.61 3.10
N ALA A 186 -6.06 -0.17 4.11
CA ALA A 186 -5.05 0.86 3.98
C ALA A 186 -3.85 0.44 3.10
N LEU A 187 -3.63 -0.87 2.92
CA LEU A 187 -2.57 -1.42 2.06
C LEU A 187 -3.12 -2.09 0.80
N TYR A 188 -4.22 -2.85 0.89
CA TYR A 188 -4.71 -3.73 -0.15
C TYR A 188 -6.11 -3.33 -0.63
N GLY A 189 -6.27 -3.22 -1.95
CA GLY A 189 -7.56 -2.96 -2.56
C GLY A 189 -7.50 -2.78 -4.08
N ALA A 190 -8.65 -2.95 -4.70
CA ALA A 190 -8.87 -2.69 -6.12
C ALA A 190 -9.95 -1.60 -6.25
N TRP A 191 -9.60 -0.50 -6.90
CA TRP A 191 -10.44 0.70 -6.98
C TRP A 191 -11.04 0.87 -8.37
N TYR A 192 -12.28 1.34 -8.42
CA TYR A 192 -12.98 1.70 -9.66
C TYR A 192 -13.46 3.14 -9.58
N GLU A 193 -12.90 4.01 -10.41
CA GLU A 193 -13.23 5.43 -10.51
C GLU A 193 -14.32 5.66 -11.55
N PHE A 194 -15.33 6.48 -11.23
CA PHE A 194 -16.34 6.87 -12.21
C PHE A 194 -17.03 8.20 -11.87
N PHE A 195 -17.71 8.78 -12.85
CA PHE A 195 -18.53 9.98 -12.71
C PHE A 195 -20.00 9.59 -12.57
N PRO A 196 -20.63 9.78 -11.41
CA PRO A 196 -22.04 9.39 -11.21
C PRO A 196 -23.00 10.00 -12.25
N ARG A 197 -22.72 11.22 -12.69
CA ARG A 197 -23.54 11.92 -13.69
C ARG A 197 -23.54 11.26 -15.07
N SER A 198 -22.53 10.46 -15.41
CA SER A 198 -22.45 9.73 -16.68
C SER A 198 -23.17 8.38 -16.62
N GLU A 199 -23.32 7.79 -15.45
CA GLU A 199 -23.98 6.50 -15.31
C GLU A 199 -25.50 6.62 -15.42
N GLY A 200 -26.03 6.17 -16.55
CA GLY A 200 -27.44 6.27 -16.89
C GLY A 200 -27.83 7.62 -17.51
N CYS A 201 -26.85 8.47 -17.90
CA CYS A 201 -27.14 9.64 -18.72
C CYS A 201 -27.54 9.20 -20.14
N TYR A 202 -28.30 10.03 -20.81
CA TYR A 202 -28.69 9.80 -22.22
C TYR A 202 -28.95 11.11 -22.93
N TYR A 203 -28.83 11.10 -24.25
CA TYR A 203 -29.23 12.19 -25.10
C TYR A 203 -30.70 12.00 -25.50
N ASP A 204 -31.54 12.97 -25.13
CA ASP A 204 -32.95 12.96 -25.49
C ASP A 204 -33.12 13.62 -26.87
N GLU A 205 -33.34 12.82 -27.90
CA GLU A 205 -33.53 13.30 -29.28
C GLU A 205 -34.81 14.18 -29.44
N ALA A 206 -35.78 14.01 -28.56
CA ALA A 206 -37.03 14.79 -28.64
C ALA A 206 -36.83 16.24 -28.17
N THR A 207 -36.00 16.44 -27.17
CA THR A 207 -35.66 17.77 -26.63
C THR A 207 -34.34 18.33 -27.20
N GLY A 208 -33.48 17.46 -27.77
CA GLY A 208 -32.14 17.81 -28.24
C GLY A 208 -31.16 18.10 -27.11
N GLU A 209 -31.38 17.51 -25.92
CA GLU A 209 -30.61 17.78 -24.71
C GLU A 209 -30.10 16.50 -24.04
N TRP A 210 -29.01 16.63 -23.30
CA TRP A 210 -28.57 15.58 -22.41
C TRP A 210 -29.38 15.54 -21.12
N VAL A 211 -29.77 14.34 -20.72
CA VAL A 211 -30.34 14.05 -19.41
C VAL A 211 -29.22 13.42 -18.56
N THR A 212 -28.95 14.04 -17.41
CA THR A 212 -27.89 13.58 -16.50
C THR A 212 -28.24 12.24 -15.85
N GLY A 213 -27.21 11.43 -15.57
CA GLY A 213 -27.32 10.36 -14.59
C GLY A 213 -27.49 10.93 -13.17
N THR A 214 -27.95 10.09 -12.26
CA THR A 214 -28.18 10.41 -10.84
C THR A 214 -27.48 9.39 -9.95
N LEU A 215 -27.41 9.64 -8.64
CA LEU A 215 -26.91 8.65 -7.67
C LEU A 215 -27.70 7.33 -7.74
N ARG A 216 -29.03 7.41 -7.98
CA ARG A 216 -29.89 6.22 -8.16
C ARG A 216 -29.58 5.45 -9.44
N THR A 217 -29.28 6.13 -10.54
CA THR A 217 -28.86 5.44 -11.79
C THR A 217 -27.45 4.92 -11.69
N ALA A 218 -26.54 5.65 -11.04
CA ALA A 218 -25.17 5.22 -10.79
C ALA A 218 -25.11 3.96 -9.92
N ALA A 219 -25.99 3.81 -8.92
CA ALA A 219 -26.11 2.62 -8.10
C ALA A 219 -26.38 1.34 -8.93
N LYS A 220 -26.98 1.46 -10.12
CA LYS A 220 -27.20 0.30 -11.02
C LYS A 220 -25.91 -0.23 -11.65
N ARG A 221 -24.83 0.54 -11.64
CA ARG A 221 -23.51 0.11 -12.11
C ARG A 221 -22.77 -0.74 -11.07
N LEU A 222 -23.05 -0.56 -9.77
CA LEU A 222 -22.35 -1.21 -8.67
C LEU A 222 -22.28 -2.75 -8.76
N PRO A 223 -23.36 -3.47 -9.14
CA PRO A 223 -23.28 -4.93 -9.29
C PRO A 223 -22.21 -5.38 -10.30
N ALA A 224 -22.08 -4.67 -11.42
CA ALA A 224 -21.08 -5.01 -12.44
C ALA A 224 -19.66 -4.68 -11.97
N VAL A 225 -19.48 -3.63 -11.18
CA VAL A 225 -18.17 -3.30 -10.57
C VAL A 225 -17.78 -4.35 -9.54
N ALA A 226 -18.70 -4.75 -8.67
CA ALA A 226 -18.47 -5.82 -7.69
C ALA A 226 -18.20 -7.18 -8.37
N ASP A 227 -18.90 -7.49 -9.47
CA ASP A 227 -18.69 -8.72 -10.26
C ASP A 227 -17.31 -8.76 -10.93
N MET A 228 -16.73 -7.62 -11.27
CA MET A 228 -15.33 -7.51 -11.70
C MET A 228 -14.33 -7.66 -10.54
N GLY A 229 -14.78 -7.81 -9.29
CA GLY A 229 -13.93 -8.03 -8.11
C GLY A 229 -13.26 -6.78 -7.56
N PHE A 230 -13.76 -5.59 -7.85
CA PHE A 230 -13.30 -4.36 -7.20
C PHE A 230 -13.80 -4.27 -5.76
N ASP A 231 -13.06 -3.57 -4.92
CA ASP A 231 -13.32 -3.41 -3.48
C ASP A 231 -13.80 -2.01 -3.13
N VAL A 232 -13.40 -1.01 -3.92
CA VAL A 232 -13.66 0.41 -3.65
C VAL A 232 -14.25 1.05 -4.89
N ILE A 233 -15.37 1.76 -4.70
CA ILE A 233 -15.96 2.62 -5.70
C ILE A 233 -15.57 4.07 -5.41
N TYR A 234 -14.82 4.70 -6.31
CA TYR A 234 -14.37 6.07 -6.15
C TYR A 234 -15.22 7.03 -6.98
N LEU A 235 -15.90 7.96 -6.28
CA LEU A 235 -16.71 9.02 -6.83
C LEU A 235 -15.86 10.28 -7.04
N THR A 236 -15.80 10.78 -8.27
CA THR A 236 -15.38 12.16 -8.50
C THR A 236 -16.33 13.14 -7.77
N PRO A 237 -15.95 14.44 -7.58
CA PRO A 237 -16.77 15.33 -6.75
C PRO A 237 -18.26 15.35 -7.14
N ILE A 238 -19.13 15.26 -6.16
CA ILE A 238 -20.60 15.21 -6.32
C ILE A 238 -21.29 16.49 -5.83
N HIS A 239 -20.50 17.53 -5.56
CA HIS A 239 -20.96 18.81 -5.03
C HIS A 239 -21.60 19.69 -6.11
N PRO A 240 -22.39 20.71 -5.72
CA PRO A 240 -22.88 21.72 -6.67
C PRO A 240 -21.74 22.33 -7.48
N ILE A 241 -21.96 22.48 -8.79
CA ILE A 241 -20.98 22.96 -9.75
C ILE A 241 -21.19 24.44 -10.04
N GLY A 242 -20.12 25.23 -10.00
CA GLY A 242 -20.16 26.66 -10.28
C GLY A 242 -20.68 27.00 -11.68
N THR A 243 -21.25 28.19 -11.80
CA THR A 243 -21.80 28.71 -13.07
C THR A 243 -20.92 29.79 -13.70
N ILE A 244 -20.17 30.51 -12.86
CA ILE A 244 -19.25 31.58 -13.32
C ILE A 244 -17.98 30.96 -13.90
N ASN A 245 -17.61 31.39 -15.10
CA ASN A 245 -16.46 30.86 -15.86
C ASN A 245 -16.51 29.33 -16.09
N ARG A 246 -17.73 28.75 -16.09
CA ARG A 246 -17.93 27.33 -16.31
C ARG A 246 -17.23 26.84 -17.57
N LYS A 247 -16.57 25.70 -17.49
CA LYS A 247 -15.94 25.07 -18.64
C LYS A 247 -16.95 24.34 -19.50
N GLY A 248 -16.79 24.44 -20.79
CA GLY A 248 -17.54 23.68 -21.79
C GLY A 248 -16.80 22.43 -22.27
N PRO A 249 -17.33 21.74 -23.28
CA PRO A 249 -16.77 20.52 -23.84
C PRO A 249 -15.27 20.62 -24.12
N ASN A 250 -14.52 19.55 -23.83
CA ASN A 250 -13.08 19.47 -24.01
C ASN A 250 -12.30 20.65 -23.36
N ASN A 251 -12.76 21.14 -22.20
CA ASN A 251 -12.13 22.22 -21.43
C ASN A 251 -12.16 23.58 -22.15
N THR A 252 -13.15 23.85 -22.97
CA THR A 252 -13.30 25.16 -23.61
C THR A 252 -13.75 26.21 -22.60
N LEU A 253 -13.46 27.51 -22.90
CA LEU A 253 -13.85 28.63 -22.06
C LEU A 253 -15.30 29.09 -22.28
N ASN A 254 -15.95 28.59 -23.32
CA ASN A 254 -17.30 28.94 -23.72
C ASN A 254 -18.26 27.79 -23.47
N ALA A 255 -18.75 27.71 -22.25
CA ALA A 255 -19.79 26.75 -21.93
C ALA A 255 -21.14 27.20 -22.52
N GLY A 256 -21.86 26.27 -23.11
CA GLY A 256 -23.27 26.41 -23.40
C GLY A 256 -24.12 26.41 -22.13
N PRO A 257 -25.37 26.89 -22.19
CA PRO A 257 -26.25 26.95 -21.00
C PRO A 257 -26.62 25.58 -20.41
N LYS A 258 -26.38 24.51 -21.16
CA LYS A 258 -26.67 23.11 -20.78
C LYS A 258 -25.43 22.28 -20.51
N ASP A 259 -24.23 22.84 -20.68
CA ASP A 259 -23.00 22.12 -20.40
C ASP A 259 -22.86 21.88 -18.89
N PRO A 260 -22.48 20.65 -18.48
CA PRO A 260 -22.46 20.28 -17.07
C PRO A 260 -21.37 20.99 -16.26
N GLY A 261 -20.32 21.47 -16.91
CA GLY A 261 -19.14 22.03 -16.24
C GLY A 261 -18.27 20.97 -15.58
N SER A 262 -17.18 21.43 -14.95
CA SER A 262 -16.29 20.58 -14.21
C SER A 262 -16.79 20.36 -12.78
N PRO A 263 -16.92 19.10 -12.28
CA PRO A 263 -17.27 18.83 -10.89
C PRO A 263 -16.19 19.29 -9.90
N TYR A 264 -14.99 19.60 -10.38
CA TYR A 264 -13.90 20.17 -9.58
C TYR A 264 -14.04 21.69 -9.36
N ALA A 265 -14.93 22.37 -10.08
CA ALA A 265 -15.33 23.74 -9.83
C ALA A 265 -16.49 23.75 -8.83
N ILE A 266 -16.16 23.50 -7.56
CA ILE A 266 -17.13 23.23 -6.50
C ILE A 266 -17.78 24.49 -5.99
N GLY A 267 -19.10 24.47 -5.89
CA GLY A 267 -19.93 25.47 -5.24
C GLY A 267 -20.75 26.31 -6.18
N SER A 268 -21.99 26.53 -5.82
CA SER A 268 -22.96 27.42 -6.47
C SER A 268 -23.93 27.97 -5.43
N LYS A 269 -25.01 28.66 -5.90
CA LYS A 269 -26.12 29.05 -5.02
C LYS A 269 -26.77 27.86 -4.27
N ASP A 270 -26.57 26.65 -4.77
CA ASP A 270 -27.21 25.44 -4.22
C ASP A 270 -26.33 24.77 -3.12
N GLY A 271 -25.17 25.32 -2.82
CA GLY A 271 -24.29 24.86 -1.74
C GLY A 271 -22.83 24.71 -2.14
N GLY A 272 -22.02 24.18 -1.24
CA GLY A 272 -20.58 23.94 -1.38
C GLY A 272 -20.19 22.48 -1.15
N HIS A 273 -19.06 22.29 -0.47
CA HIS A 273 -18.43 20.99 -0.24
C HIS A 273 -19.24 20.05 0.68
N ASP A 274 -20.25 20.56 1.37
CA ASP A 274 -21.15 19.82 2.25
C ASP A 274 -22.56 19.63 1.65
N ALA A 275 -22.70 19.82 0.33
CA ALA A 275 -23.93 19.66 -0.41
C ALA A 275 -23.76 18.74 -1.62
N ILE A 276 -24.85 18.18 -2.11
CA ILE A 276 -24.91 17.35 -3.31
C ILE A 276 -25.43 18.20 -4.48
N GLU A 277 -24.84 18.05 -5.66
CA GLU A 277 -25.36 18.64 -6.90
C GLU A 277 -26.81 18.24 -7.09
N PRO A 278 -27.78 19.19 -7.14
CA PRO A 278 -29.20 18.87 -7.17
C PRO A 278 -29.64 17.95 -8.31
N THR A 279 -28.91 17.98 -9.42
CA THR A 279 -29.16 17.11 -10.58
C THR A 279 -28.73 15.66 -10.35
N LEU A 280 -27.86 15.38 -9.38
CA LEU A 280 -27.47 14.02 -8.98
C LEU A 280 -28.46 13.43 -7.97
N GLY A 281 -29.13 14.25 -7.18
CA GLY A 281 -30.07 13.79 -6.16
C GLY A 281 -29.90 14.49 -4.81
N THR A 282 -30.33 13.81 -3.77
CA THR A 282 -30.34 14.27 -2.37
C THR A 282 -29.41 13.43 -1.49
N PHE A 283 -29.26 13.81 -0.22
CA PHE A 283 -28.57 12.96 0.76
C PHE A 283 -29.23 11.58 0.94
N GLU A 284 -30.55 11.49 0.84
CA GLU A 284 -31.27 10.21 0.85
C GLU A 284 -30.84 9.31 -0.34
N ASP A 285 -30.62 9.92 -1.52
CA ASP A 285 -30.12 9.20 -2.69
C ASP A 285 -28.66 8.78 -2.52
N PHE A 286 -27.85 9.58 -1.84
CA PHE A 286 -26.47 9.24 -1.50
C PHE A 286 -26.42 8.11 -0.48
N ASP A 287 -27.20 8.18 0.60
CA ASP A 287 -27.30 7.11 1.61
C ASP A 287 -27.74 5.79 0.98
N PHE A 288 -28.68 5.85 0.03
CA PHE A 288 -29.06 4.69 -0.76
C PHE A 288 -27.89 4.13 -1.58
N PHE A 289 -27.12 5.00 -2.23
CA PHE A 289 -25.95 4.58 -3.01
C PHE A 289 -24.90 3.91 -2.13
N VAL A 290 -24.59 4.49 -0.96
CA VAL A 290 -23.64 3.92 0.02
C VAL A 290 -24.15 2.57 0.52
N ALA A 291 -25.43 2.46 0.88
CA ALA A 291 -26.00 1.20 1.36
C ALA A 291 -25.96 0.09 0.28
N GLU A 292 -26.20 0.44 -1.00
CA GLU A 292 -26.09 -0.52 -2.10
C GLU A 292 -24.62 -0.94 -2.33
N ALA A 293 -23.67 -0.03 -2.21
CA ALA A 293 -22.24 -0.35 -2.27
C ALA A 293 -21.85 -1.32 -1.15
N GLU A 294 -22.22 -1.03 0.10
CA GLU A 294 -21.94 -1.89 1.25
C GLU A 294 -22.58 -3.28 1.09
N ARG A 295 -23.81 -3.36 0.60
CA ARG A 295 -24.50 -4.63 0.34
C ARG A 295 -23.73 -5.51 -0.65
N LEU A 296 -22.98 -4.91 -1.55
CA LEU A 296 -22.16 -5.59 -2.56
C LEU A 296 -20.71 -5.80 -2.10
N GLY A 297 -20.36 -5.39 -0.89
CA GLY A 297 -19.00 -5.49 -0.36
C GLY A 297 -18.05 -4.40 -0.86
N LEU A 298 -18.57 -3.32 -1.44
CA LEU A 298 -17.81 -2.16 -1.90
C LEU A 298 -17.75 -1.09 -0.82
N GLU A 299 -16.59 -0.47 -0.64
CA GLU A 299 -16.45 0.76 0.14
C GLU A 299 -16.50 1.97 -0.77
N VAL A 300 -17.16 3.04 -0.32
CA VAL A 300 -17.25 4.29 -1.08
C VAL A 300 -16.05 5.18 -0.74
N ALA A 301 -15.29 5.56 -1.76
CA ALA A 301 -14.30 6.61 -1.70
C ALA A 301 -14.85 7.88 -2.33
N MET A 302 -14.64 9.02 -1.65
CA MET A 302 -15.12 10.31 -2.11
C MET A 302 -13.95 11.25 -2.38
N ASP A 303 -14.06 12.08 -3.41
CA ASP A 303 -13.07 13.10 -3.73
C ASP A 303 -13.18 14.31 -2.80
N ILE A 304 -12.06 14.76 -2.26
CA ILE A 304 -11.94 16.03 -1.56
C ILE A 304 -11.04 16.96 -2.38
N ALA A 305 -11.65 17.95 -3.02
CA ALA A 305 -10.97 19.01 -3.76
C ALA A 305 -11.18 20.35 -3.04
N LEU A 306 -10.18 20.81 -2.28
CA LEU A 306 -10.27 22.04 -1.48
C LEU A 306 -10.00 23.27 -2.34
N GLN A 307 -10.98 23.59 -3.19
CA GLN A 307 -11.00 24.72 -4.09
C GLN A 307 -12.46 25.07 -4.39
N CYS A 308 -12.72 26.32 -4.76
CA CYS A 308 -14.07 26.85 -4.89
C CYS A 308 -14.32 27.43 -6.28
N ALA A 309 -15.52 27.23 -6.82
CA ALA A 309 -15.98 28.03 -7.94
C ALA A 309 -16.15 29.51 -7.52
N PRO A 310 -16.12 30.48 -8.46
CA PRO A 310 -16.31 31.90 -8.14
C PRO A 310 -17.64 32.22 -7.44
N ASP A 311 -18.66 31.43 -7.63
CA ASP A 311 -19.98 31.56 -7.03
C ASP A 311 -20.21 30.61 -5.82
N HIS A 312 -19.15 30.02 -5.26
CA HIS A 312 -19.21 29.28 -4.02
C HIS A 312 -19.70 30.16 -2.86
N PRO A 313 -20.54 29.65 -1.93
CA PRO A 313 -21.04 30.42 -0.79
C PRO A 313 -19.93 31.08 0.05
N TRP A 314 -18.78 30.43 0.23
CA TRP A 314 -17.67 30.98 1.00
C TRP A 314 -17.05 32.24 0.39
N VAL A 315 -17.12 32.43 -0.93
CA VAL A 315 -16.61 33.66 -1.58
C VAL A 315 -17.28 34.91 -1.01
N THR A 316 -18.54 34.78 -0.59
CA THR A 316 -19.29 35.89 0.02
C THR A 316 -19.25 35.87 1.54
N SER A 317 -19.37 34.69 2.16
CA SER A 317 -19.44 34.57 3.62
C SER A 317 -18.07 34.61 4.32
N HIS A 318 -17.02 34.19 3.61
CA HIS A 318 -15.64 34.11 4.11
C HIS A 318 -14.63 34.61 3.07
N PRO A 319 -14.71 35.88 2.65
CA PRO A 319 -13.79 36.43 1.64
C PRO A 319 -12.32 36.35 2.08
N GLU A 320 -12.04 36.30 3.39
CA GLU A 320 -10.72 36.11 3.98
C GLU A 320 -10.07 34.78 3.60
N TRP A 321 -10.86 33.77 3.21
CA TRP A 321 -10.34 32.46 2.77
C TRP A 321 -9.83 32.45 1.34
N PHE A 322 -9.76 33.61 0.68
CA PHE A 322 -9.30 33.75 -0.68
C PHE A 322 -8.21 34.81 -0.80
N THR A 323 -7.35 34.67 -1.80
CA THR A 323 -6.28 35.62 -2.07
C THR A 323 -6.78 36.74 -2.99
N THR A 324 -6.76 37.98 -2.51
CA THR A 324 -7.10 39.18 -3.31
C THR A 324 -5.87 39.68 -4.01
N ARG A 325 -5.96 39.94 -5.33
CA ARG A 325 -4.92 40.55 -6.14
C ARG A 325 -4.88 42.08 -5.95
N ALA A 326 -3.84 42.69 -6.47
CA ALA A 326 -3.64 44.14 -6.38
C ALA A 326 -4.75 44.97 -7.06
N ASP A 327 -5.45 44.39 -8.03
CA ASP A 327 -6.59 45.01 -8.71
C ASP A 327 -7.95 44.77 -8.01
N GLY A 328 -7.93 44.12 -6.87
CA GLY A 328 -9.12 43.79 -6.09
C GLY A 328 -9.83 42.51 -6.52
N THR A 329 -9.39 41.81 -7.55
CA THR A 329 -9.96 40.53 -7.96
C THR A 329 -9.43 39.37 -7.10
N ILE A 330 -10.20 38.29 -7.00
CA ILE A 330 -9.76 37.06 -6.34
C ILE A 330 -8.83 36.30 -7.32
N ALA A 331 -7.74 35.74 -6.79
CA ALA A 331 -6.82 34.90 -7.56
C ALA A 331 -7.50 33.57 -7.92
N TYR A 332 -7.55 33.25 -9.22
CA TYR A 332 -7.92 31.92 -9.69
C TYR A 332 -6.73 30.97 -9.69
N ALA A 333 -7.00 29.66 -9.73
CA ALA A 333 -5.95 28.67 -9.81
C ALA A 333 -5.16 28.76 -11.11
N GLU A 334 -3.84 28.76 -11.03
CA GLU A 334 -2.97 28.77 -12.19
C GLU A 334 -1.64 28.06 -11.91
N ASN A 335 -1.12 27.44 -12.95
CA ASN A 335 0.26 26.96 -13.02
C ASN A 335 0.81 27.45 -14.38
N PRO A 336 1.36 28.65 -14.44
CA PRO A 336 1.66 29.32 -15.70
C PRO A 336 2.44 28.43 -16.68
N PRO A 337 2.02 28.38 -17.97
CA PRO A 337 0.96 29.17 -18.60
C PRO A 337 -0.48 28.65 -18.45
N LYS A 338 -0.68 27.50 -17.75
CA LYS A 338 -2.02 26.92 -17.52
C LYS A 338 -2.84 27.79 -16.57
N LYS A 339 -4.13 27.98 -16.87
CA LYS A 339 -5.09 28.76 -16.09
C LYS A 339 -6.38 27.98 -15.91
N TYR A 340 -6.93 28.06 -14.69
CA TYR A 340 -8.18 27.41 -14.28
C TYR A 340 -9.13 28.48 -13.74
N GLN A 341 -9.75 29.26 -14.65
CA GLN A 341 -10.53 30.46 -14.30
C GLN A 341 -11.82 30.14 -13.54
N ASP A 342 -12.29 28.91 -13.60
CA ASP A 342 -13.45 28.39 -12.90
C ASP A 342 -13.16 27.96 -11.45
N ILE A 343 -11.92 28.12 -10.97
CA ILE A 343 -11.46 27.65 -9.66
C ILE A 343 -10.71 28.73 -8.89
N TYR A 344 -11.13 29.02 -7.66
CA TYR A 344 -10.43 29.83 -6.68
C TYR A 344 -9.77 28.91 -5.63
N PRO A 345 -8.43 28.90 -5.49
CA PRO A 345 -7.75 28.22 -4.39
C PRO A 345 -8.10 28.83 -3.05
N LEU A 346 -8.19 28.00 -2.00
CA LEU A 346 -8.32 28.47 -0.63
C LEU A 346 -6.98 29.02 -0.11
N ASN A 347 -7.06 30.11 0.64
CA ASN A 347 -5.94 30.70 1.37
C ASN A 347 -6.00 30.28 2.84
N PHE A 348 -5.07 29.45 3.25
CA PHE A 348 -5.02 28.92 4.62
C PHE A 348 -4.31 29.85 5.62
N ASP A 349 -3.67 30.93 5.15
CA ASP A 349 -2.83 31.80 5.97
C ASP A 349 -3.64 32.90 6.68
N ASN A 350 -4.75 33.36 6.06
CA ASN A 350 -5.51 34.49 6.57
C ASN A 350 -6.39 34.15 7.80
N ASP A 351 -6.97 32.95 7.80
CA ASP A 351 -7.82 32.45 8.91
C ASP A 351 -7.65 30.93 9.07
N PRO A 352 -6.50 30.45 9.53
CA PRO A 352 -6.26 29.02 9.68
C PRO A 352 -7.24 28.34 10.62
N ALA A 353 -7.63 29.01 11.71
CA ALA A 353 -8.55 28.43 12.69
C ALA A 353 -9.96 28.22 12.10
N GLY A 354 -10.49 29.17 11.36
CA GLY A 354 -11.79 29.06 10.71
C GLY A 354 -11.79 28.01 9.59
N ILE A 355 -10.81 28.02 8.71
CA ILE A 355 -10.69 27.03 7.65
C ILE A 355 -10.52 25.61 8.22
N TYR A 356 -9.65 25.41 9.20
CA TYR A 356 -9.43 24.10 9.81
C TYR A 356 -10.75 23.54 10.41
N ALA A 357 -11.44 24.35 11.19
CA ALA A 357 -12.71 23.95 11.79
C ALA A 357 -13.77 23.59 10.73
N GLU A 358 -13.87 24.37 9.66
CA GLU A 358 -14.84 24.12 8.59
C GLU A 358 -14.48 22.87 7.78
N MET A 359 -13.20 22.65 7.45
CA MET A 359 -12.77 21.42 6.77
C MET A 359 -13.05 20.18 7.62
N ARG A 360 -12.80 20.26 8.93
CA ARG A 360 -13.12 19.17 9.85
C ARG A 360 -14.62 18.88 9.91
N ARG A 361 -15.42 19.93 9.96
CA ARG A 361 -16.90 19.82 9.93
C ARG A 361 -17.38 19.17 8.64
N MET A 362 -16.88 19.63 7.50
CA MET A 362 -17.24 19.12 6.17
C MET A 362 -16.89 17.62 6.05
N VAL A 363 -15.70 17.21 6.46
CA VAL A 363 -15.31 15.79 6.46
C VAL A 363 -16.23 14.95 7.35
N GLN A 364 -16.64 15.48 8.53
CA GLN A 364 -17.57 14.78 9.41
C GLN A 364 -18.93 14.56 8.76
N VAL A 365 -19.46 15.52 8.00
CA VAL A 365 -20.72 15.34 7.26
C VAL A 365 -20.68 14.08 6.39
N TRP A 366 -19.61 13.90 5.65
CA TRP A 366 -19.47 12.74 4.76
C TRP A 366 -19.21 11.42 5.50
N ILE A 367 -18.47 11.47 6.60
CA ILE A 367 -18.29 10.31 7.50
C ILE A 367 -19.65 9.88 8.08
N ASP A 368 -20.48 10.83 8.52
CA ASP A 368 -21.82 10.55 9.06
C ASP A 368 -22.76 9.91 8.02
N HIS A 369 -22.49 10.14 6.73
CA HIS A 369 -23.16 9.50 5.60
C HIS A 369 -22.45 8.23 5.08
N GLY A 370 -21.52 7.65 5.87
CA GLY A 370 -20.92 6.34 5.60
C GLY A 370 -19.63 6.36 4.76
N VAL A 371 -19.07 7.53 4.44
CA VAL A 371 -17.79 7.61 3.72
C VAL A 371 -16.64 7.27 4.67
N LYS A 372 -15.82 6.31 4.27
CA LYS A 372 -14.63 5.87 5.04
C LYS A 372 -13.32 6.07 4.30
N ILE A 373 -13.37 6.52 3.06
CA ILE A 373 -12.19 6.71 2.23
C ILE A 373 -12.29 8.06 1.53
N PHE A 374 -11.23 8.84 1.58
CA PHE A 374 -11.11 10.12 0.89
C PHE A 374 -9.93 10.12 -0.07
N ARG A 375 -10.20 10.32 -1.35
CA ARG A 375 -9.16 10.70 -2.33
C ARG A 375 -9.02 12.20 -2.29
N VAL A 376 -7.82 12.69 -2.07
CA VAL A 376 -7.57 14.12 -1.90
C VAL A 376 -6.90 14.68 -3.15
N ASP A 377 -7.59 15.61 -3.79
CA ASP A 377 -7.12 16.32 -4.98
C ASP A 377 -6.01 17.33 -4.62
N ASN A 378 -4.86 17.20 -5.26
CA ASN A 378 -3.71 18.10 -5.12
C ASN A 378 -3.37 18.53 -3.66
N PRO A 379 -3.18 17.61 -2.71
CA PRO A 379 -2.90 17.96 -1.32
C PRO A 379 -1.60 18.75 -1.15
N HIS A 380 -0.64 18.61 -2.06
CA HIS A 380 0.63 19.31 -2.08
C HIS A 380 0.52 20.83 -2.32
N THR A 381 -0.68 21.32 -2.67
CA THR A 381 -0.97 22.75 -2.84
C THR A 381 -1.56 23.39 -1.59
N LYS A 382 -1.69 22.66 -0.50
CA LYS A 382 -2.18 23.11 0.80
C LYS A 382 -1.11 22.88 1.87
N PRO A 383 -1.18 23.57 3.04
CA PRO A 383 -0.19 23.39 4.10
C PRO A 383 -0.10 21.93 4.58
N VAL A 384 1.11 21.43 4.74
CA VAL A 384 1.36 20.08 5.23
C VAL A 384 0.83 19.90 6.65
N GLU A 385 1.00 20.90 7.51
CA GLU A 385 0.53 20.93 8.87
C GLU A 385 -1.00 20.82 8.96
N PHE A 386 -1.72 21.38 7.99
CA PHE A 386 -3.16 21.24 7.88
C PHE A 386 -3.55 19.76 7.71
N TRP A 387 -2.90 19.05 6.80
CA TRP A 387 -3.17 17.62 6.58
C TRP A 387 -2.81 16.77 7.79
N GLN A 388 -1.65 17.02 8.39
CA GLN A 388 -1.25 16.32 9.60
C GLN A 388 -2.27 16.50 10.71
N TRP A 389 -2.71 17.73 10.95
CA TRP A 389 -3.74 18.02 11.94
C TRP A 389 -5.07 17.33 11.61
N LEU A 390 -5.60 17.52 10.39
CA LEU A 390 -6.91 16.99 10.01
C LEU A 390 -6.96 15.46 10.08
N ILE A 391 -5.96 14.78 9.52
CA ILE A 391 -5.90 13.32 9.51
C ILE A 391 -5.77 12.78 10.93
N THR A 392 -4.92 13.40 11.76
CA THR A 392 -4.73 12.99 13.15
C THR A 392 -6.01 13.21 13.97
N ASP A 393 -6.69 14.35 13.80
CA ASP A 393 -7.92 14.65 14.52
C ASP A 393 -9.06 13.69 14.15
N VAL A 394 -9.23 13.42 12.86
CA VAL A 394 -10.21 12.44 12.39
C VAL A 394 -9.91 11.04 12.93
N ALA A 395 -8.66 10.63 12.95
CA ALA A 395 -8.25 9.30 13.41
C ALA A 395 -8.55 9.07 14.91
N GLN A 396 -8.65 10.13 15.75
CA GLN A 396 -9.02 9.98 17.16
C GLN A 396 -10.42 9.39 17.36
N THR A 397 -11.34 9.63 16.42
CA THR A 397 -12.73 9.17 16.51
C THR A 397 -13.10 8.18 15.40
N HIS A 398 -12.39 8.22 14.29
CA HIS A 398 -12.61 7.41 13.09
C HIS A 398 -11.28 6.84 12.57
N PRO A 399 -10.63 5.92 13.31
CA PRO A 399 -9.33 5.37 12.91
C PRO A 399 -9.38 4.49 11.65
N ASP A 400 -10.56 4.10 11.22
CA ASP A 400 -10.81 3.32 10.02
C ASP A 400 -10.89 4.17 8.73
N VAL A 401 -10.83 5.50 8.83
CA VAL A 401 -10.82 6.40 7.67
C VAL A 401 -9.47 6.37 6.97
N ILE A 402 -9.50 6.22 5.66
CA ILE A 402 -8.31 6.16 4.78
C ILE A 402 -8.24 7.41 3.91
N TRP A 403 -7.03 7.94 3.75
CA TRP A 403 -6.73 9.11 2.92
C TRP A 403 -5.76 8.71 1.81
N LEU A 404 -6.17 8.90 0.55
CA LEU A 404 -5.35 8.70 -0.64
C LEU A 404 -4.93 10.05 -1.20
N ALA A 405 -3.63 10.34 -1.23
CA ALA A 405 -3.09 11.58 -1.79
C ALA A 405 -2.94 11.50 -3.32
N GLU A 406 -3.62 12.38 -4.04
CA GLU A 406 -3.31 12.62 -5.46
C GLU A 406 -2.29 13.78 -5.53
N ALA A 407 -1.01 13.42 -5.52
CA ALA A 407 0.09 14.37 -5.42
C ALA A 407 1.19 14.07 -6.45
N PHE A 408 0.92 14.39 -7.72
CA PHE A 408 1.93 14.31 -8.77
C PHE A 408 2.92 15.49 -8.65
N THR A 409 3.81 15.38 -7.68
CA THR A 409 4.76 16.42 -7.29
C THR A 409 6.16 15.84 -7.10
N LYS A 410 7.09 16.63 -6.55
CA LYS A 410 8.46 16.18 -6.28
C LYS A 410 8.48 15.08 -5.20
N PRO A 411 9.43 14.12 -5.28
CA PRO A 411 9.51 13.01 -4.34
C PRO A 411 9.50 13.40 -2.87
N ALA A 412 10.22 14.47 -2.49
CA ALA A 412 10.27 14.95 -1.11
C ALA A 412 8.90 15.38 -0.57
N MET A 413 8.07 16.04 -1.38
CA MET A 413 6.72 16.46 -0.98
C MET A 413 5.80 15.23 -0.88
N MET A 414 5.88 14.31 -1.84
CA MET A 414 5.10 13.05 -1.82
C MET A 414 5.43 12.23 -0.56
N ALA A 415 6.72 12.08 -0.24
CA ALA A 415 7.18 11.40 0.96
C ALA A 415 6.69 12.11 2.24
N THR A 416 6.71 13.45 2.28
CA THR A 416 6.24 14.22 3.43
C THR A 416 4.74 14.01 3.66
N LEU A 417 3.91 14.08 2.62
CA LEU A 417 2.48 13.80 2.74
C LEU A 417 2.21 12.40 3.28
N ALA A 418 2.94 11.40 2.81
CA ALA A 418 2.82 10.06 3.35
C ALA A 418 3.19 9.98 4.84
N LYS A 419 4.29 10.63 5.27
CA LYS A 419 4.73 10.64 6.67
C LYS A 419 3.73 11.31 7.61
N VAL A 420 3.13 12.43 7.18
CA VAL A 420 2.21 13.21 8.04
C VAL A 420 0.82 12.61 8.17
N GLY A 421 0.51 11.51 7.46
CA GLY A 421 -0.73 10.78 7.76
C GLY A 421 -1.44 10.12 6.58
N PHE A 422 -1.21 10.54 5.34
CA PHE A 422 -1.87 9.88 4.20
C PHE A 422 -1.53 8.39 4.18
N GLN A 423 -2.56 7.54 4.13
CA GLN A 423 -2.39 6.09 4.12
C GLN A 423 -1.89 5.60 2.77
N GLN A 424 -2.35 6.22 1.69
CA GLN A 424 -2.02 5.82 0.33
C GLN A 424 -1.63 7.02 -0.51
N SER A 425 -0.87 6.80 -1.58
CA SER A 425 -0.46 7.83 -2.53
C SER A 425 -0.53 7.33 -3.96
N TYR A 426 -1.05 8.16 -4.86
CA TYR A 426 -0.75 8.03 -6.28
C TYR A 426 0.75 8.09 -6.50
N THR A 427 1.21 7.58 -7.63
CA THR A 427 2.63 7.37 -7.92
C THR A 427 2.96 7.77 -9.36
N TYR A 428 4.23 7.64 -9.73
CA TYR A 428 4.67 7.90 -11.11
C TYR A 428 4.42 6.72 -12.06
N TYR A 429 3.71 5.70 -11.64
CA TYR A 429 3.49 4.46 -12.39
C TYR A 429 3.04 4.71 -13.83
N ALA A 430 2.08 5.59 -14.07
CA ALA A 430 1.54 5.86 -15.42
C ALA A 430 2.61 6.24 -16.46
N TRP A 431 3.72 6.85 -16.02
CA TRP A 431 4.83 7.31 -16.87
C TRP A 431 6.07 6.42 -16.83
N ARG A 432 6.13 5.39 -15.97
CA ARG A 432 7.19 4.39 -15.93
C ARG A 432 6.85 3.25 -16.88
N ASN A 433 7.48 3.19 -18.04
CA ASN A 433 7.15 2.22 -19.09
C ASN A 433 8.32 1.28 -19.43
N GLU A 434 9.55 1.71 -19.17
CA GLU A 434 10.74 0.91 -19.39
C GLU A 434 10.98 -0.04 -18.21
N ARG A 435 11.54 -1.22 -18.49
CA ARG A 435 11.81 -2.25 -17.48
C ARG A 435 12.67 -1.71 -16.33
N TRP A 436 13.78 -1.04 -16.64
CA TRP A 436 14.68 -0.51 -15.62
C TRP A 436 14.00 0.54 -14.74
N GLU A 437 13.14 1.38 -15.31
CA GLU A 437 12.37 2.38 -14.55
C GLU A 437 11.42 1.72 -13.55
N LEU A 438 10.69 0.67 -13.98
CA LEU A 438 9.76 -0.06 -13.14
C LEU A 438 10.49 -0.85 -12.05
N GLU A 439 11.61 -1.50 -12.39
CA GLU A 439 12.41 -2.28 -11.44
C GLU A 439 13.02 -1.38 -10.35
N GLU A 440 13.63 -0.24 -10.73
CA GLU A 440 14.18 0.74 -9.79
C GLU A 440 13.09 1.33 -8.90
N TYR A 441 11.96 1.68 -9.49
CA TYR A 441 10.83 2.23 -8.74
C TYR A 441 10.22 1.23 -7.78
N MET A 442 10.08 -0.03 -8.17
CA MET A 442 9.60 -1.07 -7.26
C MET A 442 10.58 -1.39 -6.13
N GLU A 443 11.88 -1.34 -6.39
CA GLU A 443 12.90 -1.45 -5.34
C GLU A 443 12.75 -0.32 -4.32
N GLU A 444 12.61 0.93 -4.76
CA GLU A 444 12.36 2.08 -3.89
C GLU A 444 11.08 1.89 -3.07
N LEU A 445 9.97 1.55 -3.74
CA LEU A 445 8.65 1.44 -3.10
C LEU A 445 8.53 0.28 -2.12
N SER A 446 9.19 -0.85 -2.40
CA SER A 446 9.10 -2.06 -1.57
C SER A 446 10.11 -2.10 -0.41
N THR A 447 11.10 -1.20 -0.42
CA THR A 447 12.17 -1.15 0.60
C THR A 447 12.27 0.20 1.29
N GLN A 448 12.71 1.25 0.58
CA GLN A 448 13.06 2.54 1.18
C GLN A 448 11.85 3.32 1.69
N THR A 449 10.76 3.33 0.92
CA THR A 449 9.55 4.09 1.26
C THR A 449 8.46 3.25 1.90
N ALA A 450 8.58 1.93 1.87
CA ALA A 450 7.59 1.01 2.42
C ALA A 450 7.27 1.24 3.90
N ASP A 451 8.20 1.86 4.64
CA ASP A 451 8.04 2.13 6.08
C ASP A 451 7.00 3.21 6.39
N TYR A 452 6.64 4.05 5.40
CA TYR A 452 5.73 5.18 5.61
C TYR A 452 4.79 5.46 4.45
N MET A 453 5.04 4.93 3.23
CA MET A 453 4.24 5.20 2.02
C MET A 453 3.70 3.91 1.42
N ARG A 454 2.40 3.88 1.11
CA ARG A 454 1.74 2.78 0.39
C ARG A 454 1.33 3.27 -0.99
N PRO A 455 1.93 2.70 -2.05
CA PRO A 455 1.66 3.10 -3.42
C PRO A 455 0.30 2.60 -3.91
N SER A 456 -0.39 3.43 -4.69
CA SER A 456 -1.56 3.07 -5.48
C SER A 456 -1.24 3.27 -6.96
N PHE A 457 -1.37 2.22 -7.77
CA PHE A 457 -1.03 2.24 -9.20
C PHE A 457 -2.26 2.41 -10.07
N TRP A 458 -2.22 3.39 -10.96
CA TRP A 458 -3.30 3.74 -11.87
C TRP A 458 -2.78 3.76 -13.30
N PRO A 459 -3.20 2.83 -14.18
CA PRO A 459 -2.83 2.87 -15.61
C PRO A 459 -3.41 4.09 -16.33
N THR A 460 -4.64 4.47 -15.96
CA THR A 460 -5.34 5.65 -16.44
C THR A 460 -6.14 6.27 -15.30
N THR A 461 -6.38 7.58 -15.37
CA THR A 461 -7.34 8.31 -14.55
C THR A 461 -8.19 9.20 -15.44
N HIS A 462 -9.16 9.92 -14.90
CA HIS A 462 -9.91 10.91 -15.67
C HIS A 462 -9.02 12.05 -16.23
N ASP A 463 -7.81 12.26 -15.68
CA ASP A 463 -6.86 13.28 -16.10
C ASP A 463 -5.60 12.73 -16.80
N ILE A 464 -5.45 11.39 -16.86
CA ILE A 464 -4.21 10.78 -17.36
C ILE A 464 -4.53 9.68 -18.39
N LEU A 465 -4.06 9.93 -19.61
CA LEU A 465 -4.02 8.96 -20.71
C LEU A 465 -2.67 9.11 -21.43
N THR A 466 -1.67 8.38 -20.96
CA THR A 466 -0.29 8.50 -21.49
C THR A 466 -0.16 7.99 -22.92
N PRO A 467 0.89 8.39 -23.66
CA PRO A 467 1.14 7.90 -25.03
C PRO A 467 1.22 6.39 -25.13
N TYR A 468 1.74 5.70 -24.11
CA TYR A 468 1.76 4.24 -24.05
C TYR A 468 0.34 3.64 -24.15
N MET A 469 -0.61 4.23 -23.42
CA MET A 469 -2.01 3.81 -23.46
C MET A 469 -2.73 4.25 -24.74
N GLN A 470 -2.38 5.42 -25.29
CA GLN A 470 -2.99 5.94 -26.53
C GLN A 470 -2.66 5.08 -27.73
N TYR A 471 -1.42 4.59 -27.85
CA TYR A 471 -0.90 3.98 -29.06
C TYR A 471 -0.59 2.49 -28.96
N GLY A 472 -0.51 1.93 -27.75
CA GLY A 472 -0.09 0.55 -27.54
C GLY A 472 -1.17 -0.51 -27.80
N GLY A 473 -2.42 -0.10 -28.05
CA GLY A 473 -3.52 -1.01 -28.33
C GLY A 473 -3.84 -1.98 -27.17
N PRO A 474 -4.58 -3.06 -27.44
CA PRO A 474 -5.06 -3.98 -26.40
C PRO A 474 -3.96 -4.61 -25.54
N ALA A 475 -2.79 -4.87 -26.13
CA ALA A 475 -1.66 -5.44 -25.40
C ALA A 475 -1.16 -4.49 -24.29
N ALA A 476 -1.05 -3.18 -24.60
CA ALA A 476 -0.69 -2.18 -23.58
C ALA A 476 -1.68 -2.14 -22.42
N TRP A 477 -2.98 -2.17 -22.73
CA TRP A 477 -4.04 -2.13 -21.71
C TRP A 477 -4.00 -3.36 -20.81
N LYS A 478 -3.79 -4.56 -21.36
CA LYS A 478 -3.58 -5.78 -20.59
C LYS A 478 -2.34 -5.69 -19.70
N VAL A 479 -1.19 -5.31 -20.28
CA VAL A 479 0.08 -5.20 -19.55
C VAL A 479 -0.02 -4.22 -18.39
N ARG A 480 -0.56 -3.03 -18.64
CA ARG A 480 -0.64 -1.99 -17.60
C ARG A 480 -1.61 -2.36 -16.49
N ALA A 481 -2.75 -2.97 -16.81
CA ALA A 481 -3.68 -3.48 -15.79
C ALA A 481 -3.04 -4.60 -14.96
N ALA A 482 -2.41 -5.59 -15.61
CA ALA A 482 -1.78 -6.71 -14.91
C ALA A 482 -0.61 -6.26 -14.01
N LEU A 483 0.24 -5.36 -14.51
CA LEU A 483 1.35 -4.81 -13.70
C LEU A 483 0.83 -3.98 -12.53
N ALA A 484 -0.17 -3.12 -12.74
CA ALA A 484 -0.79 -2.37 -11.63
C ALA A 484 -1.37 -3.31 -10.57
N ALA A 485 -2.05 -4.37 -11.01
CA ALA A 485 -2.69 -5.35 -10.14
C ALA A 485 -1.71 -6.26 -9.37
N THR A 486 -0.48 -6.44 -9.85
CA THR A 486 0.46 -7.42 -9.29
C THR A 486 1.73 -6.83 -8.66
N LEU A 487 2.19 -5.67 -9.11
CA LEU A 487 3.36 -5.01 -8.54
C LEU A 487 3.08 -4.51 -7.12
N VAL A 488 1.94 -3.86 -6.91
CA VAL A 488 1.57 -3.25 -5.64
C VAL A 488 0.24 -3.77 -5.10
N PRO A 489 -0.01 -3.67 -3.79
CA PRO A 489 -1.23 -4.17 -3.18
C PRO A 489 -2.49 -3.36 -3.53
N THR A 490 -2.35 -2.07 -3.81
CA THR A 490 -3.47 -1.19 -4.17
C THR A 490 -3.32 -0.69 -5.60
N TYR A 491 -4.36 -0.89 -6.40
CA TYR A 491 -4.44 -0.32 -7.75
C TYR A 491 -5.86 0.16 -8.05
N GLY A 492 -5.98 0.99 -9.08
CA GLY A 492 -7.28 1.43 -9.54
C GLY A 492 -7.33 1.60 -11.04
N ILE A 493 -8.54 1.63 -11.56
CA ILE A 493 -8.84 1.95 -12.95
C ILE A 493 -9.90 3.05 -13.04
N TYR A 494 -9.85 3.82 -14.11
CA TYR A 494 -10.89 4.75 -14.49
C TYR A 494 -11.89 4.05 -15.42
N THR A 495 -13.19 4.31 -15.20
CA THR A 495 -14.29 3.80 -16.03
C THR A 495 -14.05 4.06 -17.52
N GLY A 496 -14.41 3.11 -18.38
CA GLY A 496 -14.08 3.13 -19.81
C GLY A 496 -12.79 2.37 -20.14
N TYR A 497 -12.04 1.94 -19.12
CA TYR A 497 -10.94 0.99 -19.31
C TYR A 497 -11.40 -0.28 -19.99
N GLU A 498 -12.58 -0.75 -19.65
CA GLU A 498 -13.23 -1.92 -20.24
C GLU A 498 -13.43 -1.80 -21.74
N LEU A 499 -13.58 -0.57 -22.24
CA LEU A 499 -13.80 -0.25 -23.64
C LEU A 499 -12.55 0.21 -24.39
N LEU A 500 -11.39 0.21 -23.74
CA LEU A 500 -10.12 0.71 -24.29
C LEU A 500 -10.25 2.14 -24.84
N GLU A 501 -10.81 3.05 -24.05
CA GLU A 501 -11.00 4.45 -24.42
C GLU A 501 -9.65 5.16 -24.52
N SER A 502 -8.97 4.99 -25.66
CA SER A 502 -7.56 5.37 -25.88
C SER A 502 -7.37 6.67 -26.68
N VAL A 503 -8.45 7.34 -27.09
CA VAL A 503 -8.34 8.54 -27.95
C VAL A 503 -8.08 9.77 -27.09
N PRO A 504 -6.93 10.47 -27.27
CA PRO A 504 -6.64 11.67 -26.52
C PRO A 504 -7.29 12.90 -27.12
N ARG A 505 -7.49 13.92 -26.30
CA ARG A 505 -7.68 15.28 -26.76
C ARG A 505 -6.37 15.76 -27.41
N PRO A 506 -6.43 16.44 -28.58
CA PRO A 506 -5.22 16.79 -29.32
C PRO A 506 -4.17 17.57 -28.47
N GLY A 507 -2.95 17.06 -28.44
CA GLY A 507 -1.79 17.68 -27.80
C GLY A 507 -1.72 17.57 -26.28
N VAL A 508 -2.55 16.73 -25.64
CA VAL A 508 -2.54 16.50 -24.19
C VAL A 508 -2.68 15.01 -23.85
N GLU A 509 -2.34 14.65 -22.64
CA GLU A 509 -2.48 13.28 -22.11
C GLU A 509 -3.81 13.08 -21.37
N GLU A 510 -4.91 13.61 -21.94
CA GLU A 510 -6.26 13.47 -21.43
C GLU A 510 -7.17 12.90 -22.52
N GLN A 511 -8.19 12.15 -22.12
CA GLN A 511 -9.18 11.59 -23.08
C GLN A 511 -9.94 12.70 -23.79
N ILE A 512 -10.28 12.47 -25.07
CA ILE A 512 -11.24 13.30 -25.79
C ILE A 512 -12.64 13.11 -25.21
N ASP A 513 -13.47 14.14 -25.27
CA ASP A 513 -14.83 14.14 -24.70
C ASP A 513 -14.82 13.68 -23.24
N ASN A 514 -13.90 14.26 -22.46
CA ASN A 514 -13.61 13.89 -21.08
C ASN A 514 -14.83 14.19 -20.19
N GLU A 515 -15.23 13.23 -19.38
CA GLU A 515 -16.35 13.33 -18.44
C GLU A 515 -16.21 14.45 -17.41
N LYS A 516 -15.00 14.96 -17.22
CA LYS A 516 -14.74 16.17 -16.42
C LYS A 516 -15.48 17.39 -16.95
N TYR A 517 -15.83 17.41 -18.24
CA TYR A 517 -16.46 18.55 -18.91
C TYR A 517 -17.75 18.22 -19.63
N GLU A 518 -18.05 16.93 -19.85
CA GLU A 518 -19.13 16.46 -20.70
C GLU A 518 -19.84 15.26 -20.07
N PHE A 519 -21.05 14.97 -20.55
CA PHE A 519 -21.70 13.68 -20.27
C PHE A 519 -21.16 12.63 -21.22
N LYS A 520 -20.95 11.41 -20.71
CA LYS A 520 -20.48 10.28 -21.50
C LYS A 520 -21.35 9.05 -21.25
N ASN A 521 -22.23 8.75 -22.20
CA ASN A 521 -23.06 7.56 -22.16
C ASN A 521 -22.28 6.35 -22.67
N ARG A 522 -21.82 5.50 -21.75
CA ARG A 522 -21.29 4.19 -22.06
C ARG A 522 -22.41 3.19 -22.01
N ARG A 523 -22.84 2.71 -23.18
CA ARG A 523 -23.90 1.71 -23.30
C ARG A 523 -23.33 0.33 -22.96
N TRP A 524 -23.20 0.03 -21.67
CA TRP A 524 -22.65 -1.22 -21.17
C TRP A 524 -23.40 -2.45 -21.68
N GLU A 525 -24.70 -2.35 -21.86
CA GLU A 525 -25.58 -3.37 -22.41
C GLU A 525 -25.22 -3.78 -23.85
N ASP A 526 -24.57 -2.91 -24.62
CA ASP A 526 -24.12 -3.24 -25.98
C ASP A 526 -23.07 -4.35 -25.99
N TYR A 527 -22.26 -4.47 -24.94
CA TYR A 527 -21.17 -5.42 -24.81
C TYR A 527 -21.53 -6.67 -23.99
N ALA A 528 -22.67 -6.63 -23.30
CA ALA A 528 -23.18 -7.75 -22.53
C ALA A 528 -23.63 -8.91 -23.46
N PRO A 529 -23.79 -10.15 -22.97
CA PRO A 529 -24.36 -11.25 -23.73
C PRO A 529 -25.70 -10.88 -24.34
N GLY A 530 -25.83 -11.09 -25.66
CA GLY A 530 -27.01 -10.69 -26.45
C GLY A 530 -27.01 -9.23 -26.93
N GLY A 531 -26.01 -8.44 -26.58
CA GLY A 531 -25.85 -7.06 -27.06
C GLY A 531 -25.25 -6.97 -28.47
N PRO A 532 -25.45 -5.84 -29.19
CA PRO A 532 -25.01 -5.69 -30.58
C PRO A 532 -23.48 -5.70 -30.77
N LYS A 533 -22.70 -5.56 -29.68
CA LYS A 533 -21.23 -5.59 -29.66
C LYS A 533 -20.69 -6.80 -28.89
N GLU A 534 -21.53 -7.80 -28.62
CA GLU A 534 -21.08 -9.04 -28.02
C GLU A 534 -19.91 -9.66 -28.82
N GLY A 535 -18.87 -10.09 -28.09
CA GLY A 535 -17.67 -10.66 -28.71
C GLY A 535 -16.68 -9.64 -29.27
N GLN A 536 -16.97 -8.35 -29.24
CA GLN A 536 -15.95 -7.31 -29.43
C GLN A 536 -15.01 -7.27 -28.22
N LEU A 537 -13.83 -6.67 -28.40
CA LEU A 537 -12.85 -6.59 -27.33
C LEU A 537 -13.42 -5.87 -26.09
N TRP A 538 -13.36 -6.60 -24.98
CA TRP A 538 -13.96 -6.19 -23.72
C TRP A 538 -13.02 -6.56 -22.56
N MET A 539 -12.51 -5.54 -21.85
CA MET A 539 -11.53 -5.76 -20.79
C MET A 539 -12.13 -6.14 -19.44
N ALA A 540 -13.46 -6.10 -19.27
CA ALA A 540 -14.09 -6.41 -17.99
C ALA A 540 -13.78 -7.84 -17.50
N ASP A 541 -13.76 -8.83 -18.41
CA ASP A 541 -13.42 -10.21 -18.05
C ASP A 541 -11.95 -10.36 -17.66
N TYR A 542 -11.06 -9.60 -18.29
CA TYR A 542 -9.64 -9.58 -17.94
C TYR A 542 -9.43 -8.94 -16.55
N LEU A 543 -10.10 -7.83 -16.27
CA LEU A 543 -10.07 -7.18 -14.96
C LEU A 543 -10.64 -8.09 -13.86
N ARG A 544 -11.74 -8.79 -14.13
CA ARG A 544 -12.29 -9.82 -13.23
C ARG A 544 -11.26 -10.90 -12.93
N THR A 545 -10.63 -11.45 -13.96
CA THR A 545 -9.57 -12.46 -13.81
C THR A 545 -8.43 -11.95 -12.94
N LEU A 546 -7.95 -10.73 -13.16
CA LEU A 546 -6.90 -10.13 -12.33
C LEU A 546 -7.32 -10.01 -10.86
N ASN A 547 -8.53 -9.54 -10.59
CA ASN A 547 -9.03 -9.38 -9.24
C ASN A 547 -9.30 -10.72 -8.53
N GLU A 548 -9.78 -11.73 -9.25
CA GLU A 548 -9.91 -13.12 -8.76
C GLU A 548 -8.54 -13.72 -8.38
N ILE A 549 -7.53 -13.51 -9.24
CA ILE A 549 -6.15 -13.91 -8.94
C ILE A 549 -5.65 -13.23 -7.67
N ARG A 550 -5.85 -11.92 -7.55
CA ARG A 550 -5.45 -11.15 -6.38
C ARG A 550 -6.13 -11.66 -5.10
N ALA A 551 -7.43 -11.89 -5.16
CA ALA A 551 -8.19 -12.37 -4.01
C ALA A 551 -7.77 -13.78 -3.56
N ALA A 552 -7.39 -14.65 -4.52
CA ALA A 552 -7.00 -16.03 -4.25
C ALA A 552 -5.55 -16.19 -3.75
N HIS A 553 -4.68 -15.21 -4.03
CA HIS A 553 -3.24 -15.31 -3.79
C HIS A 553 -2.71 -14.25 -2.81
N PRO A 554 -2.56 -14.60 -1.51
CA PRO A 554 -2.03 -13.70 -0.48
C PRO A 554 -0.65 -13.09 -0.81
N ALA A 555 0.17 -13.73 -1.64
CA ALA A 555 1.42 -13.16 -2.12
C ALA A 555 1.25 -11.79 -2.79
N LEU A 556 0.08 -11.50 -3.38
CA LEU A 556 -0.22 -10.24 -4.05
C LEU A 556 -0.79 -9.15 -3.09
N HIS A 557 -1.04 -9.48 -1.83
CA HIS A 557 -1.59 -8.54 -0.84
C HIS A 557 -0.52 -7.66 -0.17
N TRP A 558 0.77 -7.97 -0.36
CA TRP A 558 1.87 -7.34 0.35
C TRP A 558 2.79 -6.56 -0.58
N LEU A 559 3.43 -5.51 -0.06
CA LEU A 559 4.34 -4.65 -0.82
C LEU A 559 5.80 -5.12 -0.73
N ARG A 560 6.26 -5.47 0.49
CA ARG A 560 7.67 -5.73 0.81
C ARG A 560 8.22 -7.05 0.26
N ASN A 561 7.34 -7.92 -0.23
CA ASN A 561 7.69 -9.24 -0.78
C ASN A 561 7.98 -9.25 -2.28
N TRP A 562 8.05 -8.08 -2.93
CA TRP A 562 8.46 -7.98 -4.32
C TRP A 562 9.94 -8.34 -4.49
N ARG A 563 10.26 -9.18 -5.48
CA ARG A 563 11.64 -9.56 -5.81
C ARG A 563 11.82 -9.56 -7.32
N LYS A 564 12.84 -8.85 -7.78
CA LYS A 564 13.26 -8.84 -9.18
C LYS A 564 13.73 -10.23 -9.61
N GLN A 565 13.30 -10.65 -10.80
CA GLN A 565 13.81 -11.83 -11.51
C GLN A 565 14.44 -11.38 -12.84
N SER A 566 15.30 -12.21 -13.43
CA SER A 566 16.05 -11.81 -14.62
C SER A 566 15.40 -12.29 -15.91
N ALA A 567 15.51 -11.48 -16.97
CA ALA A 567 15.16 -11.85 -18.35
C ALA A 567 16.25 -11.37 -19.31
N ASN A 568 16.49 -12.11 -20.39
CA ASN A 568 17.52 -11.73 -21.37
C ASN A 568 17.08 -10.57 -22.28
N ASP A 569 15.77 -10.45 -22.54
CA ASP A 569 15.22 -9.33 -23.33
C ASP A 569 14.93 -8.14 -22.41
N GLU A 570 15.38 -6.95 -22.79
CA GLU A 570 15.19 -5.71 -22.01
C GLU A 570 13.74 -5.23 -21.95
N ASN A 571 12.90 -5.67 -22.89
CA ASN A 571 11.47 -5.34 -22.90
C ASN A 571 10.63 -6.36 -22.12
N VAL A 572 11.23 -7.41 -21.56
CA VAL A 572 10.50 -8.39 -20.75
C VAL A 572 10.84 -8.21 -19.30
N MET A 573 9.85 -7.81 -18.51
CA MET A 573 9.95 -7.72 -17.05
C MET A 573 9.57 -9.05 -16.42
N CYS A 574 10.39 -9.50 -15.45
CA CYS A 574 10.09 -10.68 -14.65
C CYS A 574 10.32 -10.36 -13.17
N PHE A 575 9.35 -10.70 -12.33
CA PHE A 575 9.45 -10.56 -10.88
C PHE A 575 8.67 -11.65 -10.17
N SER A 576 8.92 -11.81 -8.88
CA SER A 576 8.17 -12.72 -8.02
C SER A 576 7.70 -12.04 -6.74
N LYS A 577 6.65 -12.60 -6.16
CA LYS A 577 6.15 -12.28 -4.83
C LYS A 577 5.86 -13.58 -4.10
N ARG A 578 6.35 -13.72 -2.87
CA ARG A 578 6.14 -14.90 -2.03
C ARG A 578 5.64 -14.50 -0.67
N HIS A 579 4.65 -15.24 -0.18
CA HIS A 579 4.12 -15.08 1.17
C HIS A 579 4.02 -16.44 1.85
N VAL A 580 4.53 -16.52 3.07
CA VAL A 580 4.47 -17.73 3.88
C VAL A 580 3.76 -17.40 5.18
N ASP A 581 2.64 -18.05 5.42
CA ASP A 581 1.87 -17.91 6.66
C ASP A 581 1.24 -19.23 7.07
N GLY A 582 1.33 -19.57 8.37
CA GLY A 582 0.71 -20.77 8.94
C GLY A 582 1.07 -22.08 8.23
N GLY A 583 2.27 -22.13 7.60
CA GLY A 583 2.73 -23.31 6.82
C GLY A 583 2.18 -23.35 5.39
N ARG A 584 1.42 -22.37 4.96
CA ARG A 584 1.03 -22.16 3.55
C ARG A 584 2.09 -21.28 2.88
N ASP A 585 2.52 -21.72 1.71
CA ASP A 585 3.50 -21.03 0.88
C ASP A 585 2.83 -20.68 -0.46
N ASP A 586 2.56 -19.39 -0.65
CA ASP A 586 1.98 -18.86 -1.87
C ASP A 586 3.05 -18.06 -2.62
N THR A 587 3.36 -18.46 -3.84
CA THR A 587 4.41 -17.85 -4.66
C THR A 587 3.88 -17.58 -6.05
N ILE A 588 3.94 -16.32 -6.47
CA ILE A 588 3.54 -15.83 -7.79
C ILE A 588 4.78 -15.31 -8.53
N ILE A 589 4.90 -15.67 -9.79
CA ILE A 589 5.87 -15.10 -10.73
C ILE A 589 5.08 -14.39 -11.82
N VAL A 590 5.47 -13.18 -12.16
CA VAL A 590 4.87 -12.41 -13.25
C VAL A 590 5.90 -12.18 -14.34
N VAL A 591 5.49 -12.46 -15.59
CA VAL A 591 6.31 -12.19 -16.78
C VAL A 591 5.48 -11.33 -17.72
N ALA A 592 5.96 -10.13 -18.04
CA ALA A 592 5.23 -9.17 -18.87
C ALA A 592 6.11 -8.62 -20.00
N ASN A 593 5.57 -8.55 -21.19
CA ASN A 593 6.20 -7.85 -22.31
C ASN A 593 5.80 -6.37 -22.28
N LEU A 594 6.76 -5.48 -22.08
CA LEU A 594 6.56 -4.04 -22.03
C LEU A 594 6.46 -3.39 -23.41
N ASP A 595 6.85 -4.11 -24.49
CA ASP A 595 6.63 -3.67 -25.86
C ASP A 595 5.27 -4.18 -26.39
N PRO A 596 4.25 -3.33 -26.47
CA PRO A 596 2.91 -3.77 -26.84
C PRO A 596 2.76 -4.06 -28.33
N HIS A 597 3.76 -3.75 -29.15
CA HIS A 597 3.70 -3.83 -30.61
C HIS A 597 4.25 -5.14 -31.18
N THR A 598 5.09 -5.84 -30.41
CA THR A 598 5.75 -7.07 -30.87
C THR A 598 5.55 -8.22 -29.90
N THR A 599 5.79 -9.42 -30.37
CA THR A 599 5.90 -10.63 -29.54
C THR A 599 7.37 -10.90 -29.25
N ARG A 600 7.71 -11.14 -27.99
CA ARG A 600 9.07 -11.44 -27.53
C ARG A 600 9.18 -12.92 -27.17
N GLU A 601 10.27 -13.51 -27.61
CA GLU A 601 10.68 -14.87 -27.29
C GLU A 601 12.04 -14.79 -26.57
N THR A 602 12.08 -15.16 -25.32
CA THR A 602 13.25 -14.95 -24.48
C THR A 602 13.38 -15.98 -23.36
N TRP A 603 14.53 -15.97 -22.69
CA TRP A 603 14.77 -16.77 -21.49
C TRP A 603 14.63 -15.88 -20.26
N ILE A 604 13.94 -16.39 -19.26
CA ILE A 604 13.92 -15.84 -17.89
C ILE A 604 14.76 -16.72 -16.98
N HIS A 605 15.34 -16.11 -15.93
CA HIS A 605 16.18 -16.76 -14.98
C HIS A 605 15.70 -16.42 -13.57
N LEU A 606 15.35 -17.45 -12.80
CA LEU A 606 14.73 -17.34 -11.51
C LEU A 606 15.75 -17.53 -10.38
N ASP A 607 15.69 -16.67 -9.38
CA ASP A 607 16.35 -16.90 -8.11
C ASP A 607 15.52 -17.91 -7.30
N MET A 608 15.90 -19.18 -7.39
CA MET A 608 15.14 -20.29 -6.80
C MET A 608 15.00 -20.20 -5.28
N PRO A 609 16.04 -19.81 -4.51
CA PRO A 609 15.91 -19.55 -3.08
C PRO A 609 14.86 -18.49 -2.71
N GLU A 610 14.74 -17.40 -3.46
CA GLU A 610 13.70 -16.39 -3.25
C GLU A 610 12.27 -16.95 -3.45
N LEU A 611 12.14 -18.00 -4.27
CA LEU A 611 10.91 -18.75 -4.44
C LEU A 611 10.72 -19.84 -3.36
N GLY A 612 11.67 -20.00 -2.44
CA GLY A 612 11.69 -21.06 -1.42
C GLY A 612 11.97 -22.45 -1.98
N LEU A 613 12.76 -22.52 -3.06
CA LEU A 613 13.16 -23.74 -3.76
C LEU A 613 14.68 -23.88 -3.77
N GLY A 614 15.17 -25.11 -3.89
CA GLY A 614 16.58 -25.35 -4.17
C GLY A 614 16.93 -25.02 -5.62
N TRP A 615 18.21 -24.68 -5.88
CA TRP A 615 18.67 -24.28 -7.22
C TRP A 615 18.39 -25.31 -8.34
N ASN A 616 18.32 -26.59 -8.00
CA ASN A 616 18.05 -27.68 -8.95
C ASN A 616 16.61 -28.19 -8.91
N ASP A 617 15.74 -27.57 -8.12
CA ASP A 617 14.36 -27.98 -8.00
C ASP A 617 13.58 -27.58 -9.26
N GLY A 618 12.60 -28.43 -9.62
CA GLY A 618 11.59 -28.10 -10.59
C GLY A 618 10.24 -27.84 -9.91
N PHE A 619 9.35 -27.19 -10.62
CA PHE A 619 7.98 -26.94 -10.16
C PHE A 619 6.99 -26.91 -11.33
N VAL A 620 5.70 -27.05 -11.05
CA VAL A 620 4.65 -26.82 -12.03
C VAL A 620 4.34 -25.31 -12.03
N ALA A 621 4.61 -24.65 -13.14
CA ALA A 621 4.26 -23.26 -13.42
C ALA A 621 2.84 -23.22 -13.98
N LYS A 622 1.85 -22.87 -13.15
CA LYS A 622 0.45 -22.73 -13.55
C LYS A 622 0.16 -21.27 -13.91
N ASP A 623 -0.06 -20.99 -15.20
CA ASP A 623 -0.52 -19.67 -15.62
C ASP A 623 -1.98 -19.46 -15.24
N LEU A 624 -2.23 -18.43 -14.48
CA LEU A 624 -3.56 -18.10 -13.95
C LEU A 624 -4.43 -17.32 -14.94
N ILE A 625 -3.81 -16.73 -15.98
CA ILE A 625 -4.55 -16.03 -17.04
C ILE A 625 -5.03 -17.03 -18.10
N THR A 626 -4.11 -17.83 -18.67
CA THR A 626 -4.45 -18.75 -19.76
C THR A 626 -4.95 -20.10 -19.29
N GLY A 627 -4.64 -20.48 -18.06
CA GLY A 627 -4.92 -21.81 -17.52
C GLY A 627 -3.93 -22.88 -17.95
N GLU A 628 -2.90 -22.55 -18.73
CA GLU A 628 -1.85 -23.48 -19.13
C GLU A 628 -0.92 -23.85 -17.98
N SER A 629 -0.16 -24.91 -18.15
CA SER A 629 0.82 -25.36 -17.14
C SER A 629 2.07 -25.90 -17.81
N TRP A 630 3.22 -25.53 -17.26
CA TRP A 630 4.52 -25.96 -17.74
C TRP A 630 5.35 -26.53 -16.58
N GLN A 631 6.39 -27.29 -16.93
CA GLN A 631 7.43 -27.65 -15.97
C GLN A 631 8.56 -26.63 -16.07
N TRP A 632 8.79 -25.91 -14.99
CA TRP A 632 9.80 -24.87 -14.89
C TRP A 632 10.88 -25.24 -13.87
N GLY A 633 12.05 -24.64 -14.03
CA GLY A 633 13.17 -24.66 -13.10
C GLY A 633 13.83 -23.29 -13.06
N GLN A 634 15.14 -23.25 -12.89
CA GLN A 634 15.89 -22.00 -12.82
C GLN A 634 15.81 -21.18 -14.13
N HIS A 635 15.86 -21.83 -15.29
CA HIS A 635 15.91 -21.19 -16.61
C HIS A 635 14.74 -21.65 -17.46
N ASN A 636 13.94 -20.71 -17.94
CA ASN A 636 12.70 -21.03 -18.65
C ASN A 636 12.56 -20.17 -19.90
N PHE A 637 12.15 -20.80 -21.01
CA PHE A 637 11.79 -20.10 -22.24
C PHE A 637 10.36 -19.58 -22.13
N VAL A 638 10.13 -18.33 -22.52
CA VAL A 638 8.82 -17.68 -22.54
C VAL A 638 8.57 -16.99 -23.87
N ARG A 639 7.28 -16.95 -24.24
CA ARG A 639 6.79 -16.22 -25.41
C ARG A 639 5.62 -15.35 -24.98
N VAL A 640 5.82 -14.04 -24.98
CA VAL A 640 4.87 -13.02 -24.48
C VAL A 640 4.71 -11.89 -25.49
N GLY A 641 3.50 -11.40 -25.74
CA GLY A 641 3.31 -10.24 -26.59
C GLY A 641 2.01 -10.19 -27.38
N ARG A 642 1.99 -9.38 -28.42
CA ARG A 642 0.81 -9.02 -29.20
C ARG A 642 0.07 -10.23 -29.78
N ASP A 643 0.80 -11.21 -30.32
CA ASP A 643 0.25 -12.39 -30.95
C ASP A 643 0.21 -13.61 -30.00
N ALA A 644 0.39 -13.36 -28.73
CA ALA A 644 0.28 -14.29 -27.61
C ALA A 644 -0.32 -13.56 -26.43
N GLU A 645 -0.45 -14.20 -25.26
CA GLU A 645 -0.78 -13.45 -24.04
C GLU A 645 0.41 -12.54 -23.67
N PRO A 646 0.22 -11.22 -23.49
CA PRO A 646 1.33 -10.30 -23.19
C PRO A 646 1.83 -10.39 -21.76
N VAL A 647 1.08 -11.05 -20.87
CA VAL A 647 1.43 -11.24 -19.47
C VAL A 647 1.11 -12.66 -19.02
N HIS A 648 2.04 -13.32 -18.38
CA HIS A 648 1.79 -14.53 -17.61
C HIS A 648 1.85 -14.24 -16.11
N ILE A 649 0.85 -14.71 -15.37
CA ILE A 649 0.82 -14.70 -13.90
C ILE A 649 0.89 -16.15 -13.45
N ILE A 650 2.06 -16.56 -13.00
CA ILE A 650 2.38 -17.95 -12.72
C ILE A 650 2.28 -18.24 -11.22
N HIS A 651 1.43 -19.18 -10.85
CA HIS A 651 1.42 -19.77 -9.53
C HIS A 651 2.42 -20.94 -9.48
N VAL A 652 3.36 -20.87 -8.54
CA VAL A 652 4.36 -21.91 -8.30
C VAL A 652 3.71 -23.06 -7.53
N ARG A 653 3.57 -24.22 -8.17
CA ARG A 653 3.08 -25.43 -7.51
C ARG A 653 4.22 -26.41 -7.34
N ARG A 654 4.53 -26.73 -6.09
CA ARG A 654 5.59 -27.70 -5.74
C ARG A 654 5.11 -29.12 -6.04
N PHE A 655 6.03 -30.01 -6.42
CA PHE A 655 5.74 -31.44 -6.66
C PHE A 655 5.38 -32.16 -5.37
#